data_367e24f7b013a4e90a7f8e59b030bef5
#
_entry.id   367e24f7b013a4e90a7f8e59b030bef5
#
_cell.length_a   1.000
_cell.length_b   1.000
_cell.length_c   1.000
_cell.angle_alpha   90.00
_cell.angle_beta   90.00
_cell.angle_gamma   90.00
#
_symmetry.space_group_name_H-M   'P 1'
#
loop_
_entity.id
_entity.type
_entity.pdbx_description
1 polymer ?
#
loop_
_entity_poly.entity_id
_entity_poly.type
_entity_poly.pdbx_seq_one_letter_code
_entity_poly.pdbx_strand_id
1 'polypeptide(L)'
;MTLIYEDYIKYHDEYTKKYGPKTIVFLEVGSFFELYAIPKGKKEKDGNDDDDDNDDNDDNDEKNSFIGCDMNAISSILDIQITRKNKKIKEATIHNPLMAGFPSHSVGKFRDKLLNEGYSIILIEQVTKPPNPERQVTEILSPGTVVDAFNPNDTNYLVSVFIDSYKVKENDNKLIYSVGLAAINLSTGKNYVHSFVTLKQDPGMWRDETYRLMQYYNPSECIVHYGDDLKFTLSELSQMWDIDEHIIHNNTNSFPEIAKNSYQNEFLGKVFKETEMLSPVEFLDMEREKELLMSYILMIQFVYEHKINNIMNIFYPERINDTNYLVLTNNSIRQLNISDNYSYYKGQNDSLLSIVNKCLTAPGRRLCKERILSPSIDVQEIEQRYHYLDLYQTKHDEVFLYSIVREHISSILDIERLQRKISLSLINPSEFYALHQSYNTLQKLNGILKEIEYMNPFVKEHEHSIEKLTELQRTYEKIFMTDELERYISFNQIDQSVFQKDIYPEIDELDIMIKKNKNYIFSIAKELSKYVDKKAEMPIKVEYNEINDWHLVLTRNRGKTLKSRLQNLSNRIISFKDNDGTEFLRKDISDILIKDCKNASCIIFTGENDRDEINVFSNRIVSASRKLIAHNKEKYLLTIHHLYSEFKDHFDTFVKYLSQIDLYSTFAKVSLENNYSKPIIVKSEKSSFVAKDLRHPIVERINNETEYVPNDISLDEDGILLFGTNACGKSTLMKAVGLAIVMAQAGLYVPCSEYTFSPYTQLFTRILGNDNIFRGQSSFVVEMTELRSILKRSNKN
;
A
#
# COMPACT_ATOMS: atom_id res chain seq x y z
N MET A 1 -23.56 32.82 -9.79
CA MET A 1 -23.30 31.39 -9.66
C MET A 1 -22.15 31.06 -10.58
N THR A 2 -20.99 30.79 -10.05
CA THR A 2 -19.86 30.24 -10.82
C THR A 2 -20.31 28.90 -11.44
N LEU A 3 -19.90 28.67 -12.67
CA LEU A 3 -20.24 27.41 -13.34
C LEU A 3 -19.34 26.30 -12.75
N ILE A 4 -19.86 25.12 -12.47
CA ILE A 4 -19.17 24.00 -11.81
C ILE A 4 -17.80 23.72 -12.43
N TYR A 5 -17.66 23.83 -13.73
CA TYR A 5 -16.39 23.61 -14.43
C TYR A 5 -15.39 24.78 -14.29
N GLU A 6 -15.83 26.00 -13.98
CA GLU A 6 -14.94 27.12 -13.63
C GLU A 6 -14.27 26.85 -12.27
N ASP A 7 -15.05 26.35 -11.30
CA ASP A 7 -14.52 25.91 -10.02
C ASP A 7 -13.52 24.75 -10.19
N TYR A 8 -13.85 23.76 -11.07
CA TYR A 8 -12.94 22.66 -11.38
C TYR A 8 -11.60 23.13 -11.94
N ILE A 9 -11.60 24.02 -12.95
CA ILE A 9 -10.37 24.53 -13.56
C ILE A 9 -9.54 25.28 -12.52
N LYS A 10 -10.18 26.10 -11.67
CA LYS A 10 -9.49 26.81 -10.60
C LYS A 10 -8.79 25.85 -9.63
N TYR A 11 -9.48 24.83 -9.16
CA TYR A 11 -8.88 23.80 -8.31
C TYR A 11 -7.76 23.07 -9.04
N HIS A 12 -7.98 22.67 -10.28
CA HIS A 12 -6.96 21.97 -11.06
C HIS A 12 -5.69 22.82 -11.22
N ASP A 13 -5.79 24.08 -11.56
CA ASP A 13 -4.65 24.99 -11.72
C ASP A 13 -3.92 25.23 -10.38
N GLU A 14 -4.66 25.40 -9.29
CA GLU A 14 -4.11 25.57 -7.95
C GLU A 14 -3.28 24.35 -7.53
N TYR A 15 -3.86 23.17 -7.63
CA TYR A 15 -3.21 21.95 -7.17
C TYR A 15 -2.14 21.42 -8.12
N THR A 16 -2.26 21.68 -9.43
CA THR A 16 -1.19 21.37 -10.39
C THR A 16 0.07 22.22 -10.13
N LYS A 17 -0.09 23.47 -9.72
CA LYS A 17 1.06 24.30 -9.30
C LYS A 17 1.73 23.77 -8.02
N LYS A 18 0.96 23.13 -7.14
CA LYS A 18 1.47 22.59 -5.86
C LYS A 18 2.10 21.20 -5.99
N TYR A 19 1.48 20.31 -6.77
CA TYR A 19 1.87 18.90 -6.83
C TYR A 19 2.41 18.45 -8.19
N GLY A 20 2.53 19.39 -9.14
CA GLY A 20 3.11 19.08 -10.46
C GLY A 20 2.08 18.68 -11.53
N PRO A 21 2.56 18.39 -12.76
CA PRO A 21 1.70 18.19 -13.93
C PRO A 21 0.84 16.92 -13.87
N LYS A 22 1.24 15.91 -13.10
CA LYS A 22 0.45 14.68 -12.88
C LYS A 22 -0.57 14.84 -11.75
N THR A 23 -1.31 15.98 -11.73
CA THR A 23 -2.37 16.24 -10.76
C THR A 23 -3.73 16.20 -11.43
N ILE A 24 -4.70 15.54 -10.79
CA ILE A 24 -6.06 15.41 -11.27
C ILE A 24 -7.07 15.73 -10.17
N VAL A 25 -8.18 16.36 -10.54
CA VAL A 25 -9.28 16.67 -9.63
C VAL A 25 -10.46 15.75 -9.92
N PHE A 26 -10.98 15.09 -8.89
CA PHE A 26 -12.26 14.39 -8.92
C PHE A 26 -13.31 15.27 -8.26
N LEU A 27 -14.20 15.87 -9.04
CA LEU A 27 -15.24 16.74 -8.56
C LEU A 27 -16.57 16.01 -8.46
N GLU A 28 -17.14 15.89 -7.27
CA GLU A 28 -18.43 15.23 -7.08
C GLU A 28 -19.59 16.12 -7.57
N VAL A 29 -20.41 15.53 -8.45
CA VAL A 29 -21.62 16.14 -8.99
C VAL A 29 -22.76 15.14 -8.92
N GLY A 30 -23.60 15.26 -7.90
CA GLY A 30 -24.65 14.29 -7.60
C GLY A 30 -24.08 12.92 -7.18
N SER A 31 -24.30 11.89 -8.00
CA SER A 31 -23.79 10.53 -7.75
C SER A 31 -22.58 10.17 -8.62
N PHE A 32 -21.93 11.16 -9.24
CA PHE A 32 -20.78 10.96 -10.13
C PHE A 32 -19.61 11.81 -9.70
N PHE A 33 -18.40 11.33 -9.97
CA PHE A 33 -17.20 12.16 -10.06
C PHE A 33 -16.99 12.55 -11.52
N GLU A 34 -16.84 13.85 -11.76
CA GLU A 34 -16.69 14.43 -13.09
C GLU A 34 -15.34 15.11 -13.25
N LEU A 35 -14.82 15.06 -14.46
CA LEU A 35 -13.55 15.61 -14.91
C LEU A 35 -13.83 16.53 -16.09
N TYR A 36 -13.14 17.68 -16.17
CA TYR A 36 -13.36 18.67 -17.22
C TYR A 36 -12.08 19.12 -17.87
N ALA A 37 -12.13 19.36 -19.17
CA ALA A 37 -11.00 19.94 -19.92
C ALA A 37 -11.50 20.81 -21.09
N ILE A 38 -10.70 21.80 -21.45
CA ILE A 38 -10.94 22.67 -22.59
C ILE A 38 -9.71 22.60 -23.50
N PRO A 39 -9.84 22.19 -24.77
CA PRO A 39 -8.71 22.22 -25.72
C PRO A 39 -8.19 23.63 -25.89
N LYS A 40 -6.89 23.85 -25.80
CA LYS A 40 -6.29 25.15 -26.19
C LYS A 40 -6.43 25.27 -27.69
N GLY A 41 -7.18 26.32 -28.16
CA GLY A 41 -7.33 26.62 -29.59
C GLY A 41 -5.97 26.91 -30.23
N LYS A 42 -5.82 26.57 -31.52
CA LYS A 42 -4.67 27.03 -32.31
C LYS A 42 -4.60 28.59 -32.20
N LYS A 43 -3.44 29.12 -31.83
CA LYS A 43 -3.18 30.56 -32.04
C LYS A 43 -3.37 30.83 -33.51
N GLU A 44 -4.34 31.68 -33.88
CA GLU A 44 -4.38 32.26 -35.21
C GLU A 44 -3.03 32.95 -35.44
N LYS A 45 -2.27 32.48 -36.41
CA LYS A 45 -1.08 33.17 -36.89
C LYS A 45 -1.60 34.46 -37.51
N ASP A 46 -1.44 35.62 -36.78
CA ASP A 46 -1.51 36.94 -37.40
C ASP A 46 -0.42 36.96 -38.48
N GLY A 47 -0.88 37.03 -39.72
CA GLY A 47 0.01 37.09 -40.87
C GLY A 47 0.84 38.38 -40.86
N ASN A 48 2.12 38.17 -40.84
CA ASN A 48 3.24 38.89 -41.44
C ASN A 48 4.49 38.64 -40.62
N ASP A 49 5.26 37.66 -41.09
CA ASP A 49 6.72 37.82 -41.17
C ASP A 49 7.25 36.54 -41.86
N ASP A 50 7.74 36.77 -43.08
CA ASP A 50 8.58 35.82 -43.81
C ASP A 50 9.93 35.79 -43.10
N ASP A 51 10.28 34.64 -42.48
CA ASP A 51 11.68 34.23 -42.33
C ASP A 51 11.73 32.71 -42.16
N ASP A 52 12.48 32.10 -43.05
CA ASP A 52 12.90 30.71 -43.08
C ASP A 52 13.58 30.30 -41.80
N ASP A 53 13.10 29.25 -41.14
CA ASP A 53 14.00 28.30 -40.52
C ASP A 53 13.27 26.95 -40.29
N ASN A 54 13.85 25.91 -40.85
CA ASN A 54 13.49 24.52 -40.71
C ASN A 54 13.73 24.04 -39.29
N ASP A 55 12.65 23.77 -38.53
CA ASP A 55 12.68 22.88 -37.36
C ASP A 55 11.40 22.03 -37.34
N ASP A 56 11.45 20.90 -38.02
CA ASP A 56 10.31 19.98 -38.24
C ASP A 56 10.02 19.03 -37.07
N ASN A 57 10.52 19.25 -35.84
CA ASN A 57 10.37 18.29 -34.74
C ASN A 57 9.50 18.70 -33.55
N ASP A 58 9.01 19.97 -33.48
CA ASP A 58 8.22 20.43 -32.31
C ASP A 58 6.70 20.49 -32.54
N ASP A 59 6.20 20.19 -33.73
CA ASP A 59 4.79 20.42 -34.12
C ASP A 59 3.80 19.35 -33.57
N ASN A 60 4.24 18.28 -32.91
CA ASN A 60 3.34 17.22 -32.38
C ASN A 60 2.90 17.43 -30.93
N ASP A 61 3.65 18.16 -30.10
CA ASP A 61 3.30 18.38 -28.69
C ASP A 61 2.33 19.55 -28.48
N GLU A 62 2.31 20.55 -29.37
CA GLU A 62 1.35 21.67 -29.23
C GLU A 62 -0.10 21.31 -29.62
N LYS A 63 -0.32 20.22 -30.36
CA LYS A 63 -1.67 19.85 -30.84
C LYS A 63 -2.60 19.26 -29.78
N ASN A 64 -2.11 18.88 -28.60
CA ASN A 64 -2.88 18.18 -27.57
C ASN A 64 -2.95 18.89 -26.20
N SER A 65 -2.66 20.18 -26.10
CA SER A 65 -2.69 20.88 -24.82
C SER A 65 -4.13 21.25 -24.39
N PHE A 66 -4.45 21.01 -23.12
CA PHE A 66 -5.72 21.31 -22.49
C PHE A 66 -5.59 22.38 -21.39
N ILE A 67 -6.67 23.09 -21.12
CA ILE A 67 -6.89 23.81 -19.85
C ILE A 67 -7.70 22.86 -18.97
N GLY A 68 -7.22 22.55 -17.77
CA GLY A 68 -7.71 21.46 -16.95
C GLY A 68 -6.88 20.18 -17.16
N CYS A 69 -7.45 19.01 -16.94
CA CYS A 69 -6.72 17.74 -17.05
C CYS A 69 -6.43 17.35 -18.52
N ASP A 70 -5.36 16.58 -18.74
CA ASP A 70 -5.14 15.91 -20.03
C ASP A 70 -6.19 14.82 -20.24
N MET A 71 -7.30 15.23 -20.89
CA MET A 71 -8.47 14.37 -21.06
C MET A 71 -8.16 13.11 -21.87
N ASN A 72 -7.24 13.16 -22.83
CA ASN A 72 -6.89 12.04 -23.67
C ASN A 72 -6.10 10.97 -22.89
N ALA A 73 -5.06 11.40 -22.17
CA ALA A 73 -4.27 10.51 -21.32
C ALA A 73 -5.15 9.87 -20.25
N ILE A 74 -5.97 10.65 -19.54
CA ILE A 74 -6.84 10.18 -18.47
C ILE A 74 -7.92 9.21 -18.99
N SER A 75 -8.54 9.52 -20.12
CA SER A 75 -9.53 8.62 -20.76
C SER A 75 -8.93 7.26 -21.10
N SER A 76 -7.69 7.25 -21.60
CA SER A 76 -6.97 6.01 -21.93
C SER A 76 -6.64 5.19 -20.68
N ILE A 77 -6.14 5.82 -19.62
CA ILE A 77 -5.78 5.14 -18.37
C ILE A 77 -7.02 4.55 -17.68
N LEU A 78 -8.09 5.35 -17.61
CA LEU A 78 -9.30 4.96 -16.89
C LEU A 78 -10.25 4.09 -17.71
N ASP A 79 -10.08 4.04 -19.03
CA ASP A 79 -11.01 3.38 -19.97
C ASP A 79 -12.42 3.96 -19.86
N ILE A 80 -12.53 5.29 -19.90
CA ILE A 80 -13.80 6.03 -19.83
C ILE A 80 -14.02 6.89 -21.07
N GLN A 81 -15.29 7.05 -21.47
CA GLN A 81 -15.62 7.83 -22.65
C GLN A 81 -15.60 9.33 -22.40
N ILE A 82 -14.95 10.05 -23.29
CA ILE A 82 -15.00 11.52 -23.33
C ILE A 82 -16.32 11.95 -23.98
N THR A 83 -17.04 12.84 -23.31
CA THR A 83 -18.29 13.44 -23.81
C THR A 83 -18.19 14.96 -23.71
N ARG A 84 -19.29 15.64 -24.06
CA ARG A 84 -19.44 17.08 -23.82
C ARG A 84 -20.65 17.30 -22.94
N LYS A 85 -20.63 18.35 -22.14
CA LYS A 85 -21.74 18.69 -21.26
C LYS A 85 -23.03 18.89 -22.05
N ASN A 86 -22.96 19.57 -23.21
CA ASN A 86 -24.06 19.64 -24.18
C ASN A 86 -23.65 18.93 -25.48
N LYS A 87 -24.18 17.73 -25.70
CA LYS A 87 -23.88 16.90 -26.89
C LYS A 87 -24.34 17.53 -28.21
N LYS A 88 -25.26 18.53 -28.18
CA LYS A 88 -25.76 19.19 -29.38
C LYS A 88 -24.78 20.24 -29.94
N ILE A 89 -23.86 20.73 -29.14
CA ILE A 89 -22.85 21.72 -29.54
C ILE A 89 -21.57 20.96 -29.87
N LYS A 90 -21.09 21.11 -31.13
CA LYS A 90 -19.91 20.38 -31.63
C LYS A 90 -18.58 20.92 -31.11
N GLU A 91 -18.50 22.19 -30.72
CA GLU A 91 -17.28 22.83 -30.24
C GLU A 91 -17.13 22.70 -28.73
N ALA A 92 -15.91 22.38 -28.28
CA ALA A 92 -15.54 22.37 -26.88
C ALA A 92 -15.03 23.77 -26.50
N THR A 93 -15.78 24.44 -25.63
CA THR A 93 -15.49 25.80 -25.17
C THR A 93 -15.62 25.90 -23.66
N ILE A 94 -15.28 27.04 -23.07
CA ILE A 94 -15.45 27.28 -21.64
C ILE A 94 -16.90 27.10 -21.17
N HIS A 95 -17.88 27.25 -22.03
CA HIS A 95 -19.31 27.06 -21.73
C HIS A 95 -19.80 25.64 -22.03
N ASN A 96 -19.02 24.86 -22.78
CA ASN A 96 -19.30 23.46 -23.13
C ASN A 96 -18.03 22.62 -23.11
N PRO A 97 -17.39 22.42 -21.93
CA PRO A 97 -16.13 21.71 -21.83
C PRO A 97 -16.29 20.22 -22.23
N LEU A 98 -15.16 19.60 -22.56
CA LEU A 98 -15.04 18.15 -22.57
C LEU A 98 -15.28 17.65 -21.16
N MET A 99 -15.95 16.53 -21.03
CA MET A 99 -16.32 15.92 -19.76
C MET A 99 -16.14 14.43 -19.83
N ALA A 100 -15.57 13.88 -18.79
CA ALA A 100 -15.57 12.44 -18.51
C ALA A 100 -15.99 12.23 -17.05
N GLY A 101 -16.49 11.06 -16.70
CA GLY A 101 -16.89 10.80 -15.31
C GLY A 101 -17.29 9.36 -15.07
N PHE A 102 -17.40 9.02 -13.80
CA PHE A 102 -17.77 7.69 -13.32
C PHE A 102 -18.60 7.79 -12.04
N PRO A 103 -19.39 6.74 -11.71
CA PRO A 103 -20.22 6.71 -10.50
C PRO A 103 -19.35 6.79 -9.22
N SER A 104 -19.81 7.54 -8.21
CA SER A 104 -19.08 7.76 -6.96
C SER A 104 -18.72 6.45 -6.23
N HIS A 105 -19.59 5.42 -6.28
CA HIS A 105 -19.30 4.11 -5.68
C HIS A 105 -18.11 3.35 -6.33
N SER A 106 -17.70 3.76 -7.53
CA SER A 106 -16.58 3.15 -8.27
C SER A 106 -15.26 3.88 -8.10
N VAL A 107 -15.21 4.94 -7.28
CA VAL A 107 -14.02 5.81 -7.12
C VAL A 107 -12.75 5.01 -6.79
N GLY A 108 -12.83 3.99 -5.94
CA GLY A 108 -11.67 3.17 -5.55
C GLY A 108 -10.96 2.55 -6.75
N LYS A 109 -11.70 1.97 -7.70
CA LYS A 109 -11.14 1.36 -8.92
C LYS A 109 -10.38 2.37 -9.80
N PHE A 110 -10.92 3.57 -9.96
CA PHE A 110 -10.34 4.61 -10.81
C PHE A 110 -9.19 5.31 -10.12
N ARG A 111 -9.30 5.54 -8.80
CA ARG A 111 -8.24 6.03 -7.94
C ARG A 111 -6.97 5.19 -8.08
N ASP A 112 -7.10 3.88 -7.87
CA ASP A 112 -5.95 2.97 -7.85
C ASP A 112 -5.22 2.92 -9.20
N LYS A 113 -5.95 3.01 -10.32
CA LYS A 113 -5.34 3.09 -11.66
C LYS A 113 -4.46 4.33 -11.84
N LEU A 114 -4.94 5.50 -11.41
CA LEU A 114 -4.20 6.75 -11.57
C LEU A 114 -3.01 6.85 -10.61
N LEU A 115 -3.17 6.39 -9.37
CA LEU A 115 -2.07 6.35 -8.41
C LEU A 115 -0.93 5.46 -8.89
N ASN A 116 -1.23 4.32 -9.53
CA ASN A 116 -0.23 3.44 -10.13
C ASN A 116 0.52 4.08 -11.31
N GLU A 117 -0.11 5.04 -12.00
CA GLU A 117 0.51 5.84 -13.06
C GLU A 117 1.21 7.10 -12.53
N GLY A 118 1.29 7.26 -11.20
CA GLY A 118 1.97 8.36 -10.54
C GLY A 118 1.18 9.67 -10.47
N TYR A 119 -0.15 9.63 -10.60
CA TYR A 119 -1.00 10.82 -10.47
C TYR A 119 -1.33 11.14 -9.01
N SER A 120 -1.32 12.42 -8.65
CA SER A 120 -1.92 12.94 -7.41
C SER A 120 -3.39 13.27 -7.65
N ILE A 121 -4.29 12.83 -6.78
CA ILE A 121 -5.74 12.96 -6.93
C ILE A 121 -6.28 13.84 -5.83
N ILE A 122 -7.01 14.89 -6.22
CA ILE A 122 -7.69 15.80 -5.30
C ILE A 122 -9.18 15.43 -5.30
N LEU A 123 -9.67 14.89 -4.18
CA LEU A 123 -11.08 14.55 -4.01
C LEU A 123 -11.84 15.77 -3.48
N ILE A 124 -12.84 16.21 -4.24
CA ILE A 124 -13.73 17.31 -3.87
C ILE A 124 -15.14 16.76 -3.79
N GLU A 125 -15.66 16.66 -2.58
CA GLU A 125 -16.95 16.06 -2.30
C GLU A 125 -18.01 17.08 -1.88
N GLN A 126 -19.27 16.72 -2.05
CA GLN A 126 -20.43 17.51 -1.63
C GLN A 126 -20.66 17.32 -0.12
N VAL A 127 -20.40 18.36 0.67
CA VAL A 127 -20.55 18.31 2.14
C VAL A 127 -21.96 18.70 2.61
N THR A 128 -22.76 19.34 1.75
CA THR A 128 -24.16 19.69 2.05
C THR A 128 -25.13 19.07 1.04
N LYS A 129 -26.40 18.97 1.41
CA LYS A 129 -27.42 18.34 0.56
C LYS A 129 -27.91 19.28 -0.56
N PRO A 130 -28.37 18.73 -1.71
CA PRO A 130 -29.03 19.51 -2.77
C PRO A 130 -30.16 20.42 -2.23
N PRO A 131 -30.50 21.58 -2.89
CA PRO A 131 -30.23 21.87 -4.30
C PRO A 131 -28.92 22.57 -4.62
N ASN A 132 -28.21 23.19 -3.67
CA ASN A 132 -26.95 23.90 -3.86
C ASN A 132 -25.88 23.34 -2.89
N PRO A 133 -25.29 22.18 -3.19
CA PRO A 133 -24.32 21.58 -2.30
C PRO A 133 -23.03 22.41 -2.29
N GLU A 134 -22.51 22.65 -1.10
CA GLU A 134 -21.14 23.13 -0.90
C GLU A 134 -20.17 21.99 -1.16
N ARG A 135 -19.04 22.32 -1.79
CA ARG A 135 -17.96 21.40 -2.11
C ARG A 135 -16.71 21.76 -1.38
N GLN A 136 -16.04 20.79 -0.83
CA GLN A 136 -14.77 20.97 -0.13
C GLN A 136 -13.79 19.86 -0.54
N VAL A 137 -12.50 20.18 -0.48
CA VAL A 137 -11.46 19.16 -0.61
C VAL A 137 -11.51 18.28 0.62
N THR A 138 -11.88 17.01 0.44
CA THR A 138 -12.02 16.04 1.54
C THR A 138 -10.77 15.21 1.71
N GLU A 139 -10.07 14.93 0.61
CA GLU A 139 -8.87 14.11 0.64
C GLU A 139 -7.94 14.46 -0.52
N ILE A 140 -6.65 14.44 -0.26
CA ILE A 140 -5.60 14.50 -1.27
C ILE A 140 -4.87 13.17 -1.23
N LEU A 141 -4.82 12.50 -2.37
CA LEU A 141 -4.20 11.18 -2.51
C LEU A 141 -3.02 11.30 -3.46
N SER A 142 -1.88 10.84 -3.03
CA SER A 142 -0.69 10.74 -3.87
C SER A 142 -0.05 9.37 -3.73
N PRO A 143 0.80 8.93 -4.67
CA PRO A 143 1.38 7.58 -4.63
C PRO A 143 2.06 7.23 -3.31
N GLY A 144 2.78 8.17 -2.68
CA GLY A 144 3.49 7.95 -1.42
C GLY A 144 2.62 8.10 -0.15
N THR A 145 1.40 8.68 -0.24
CA THR A 145 0.59 8.99 0.95
C THR A 145 -0.58 8.05 1.19
N VAL A 146 -0.82 7.10 0.30
CA VAL A 146 -1.95 6.16 0.38
C VAL A 146 -1.64 4.98 1.29
N VAL A 147 -2.54 4.73 2.26
CA VAL A 147 -2.48 3.57 3.16
C VAL A 147 -3.02 2.31 2.48
N ASP A 148 -4.10 2.45 1.71
CA ASP A 148 -4.79 1.36 1.00
C ASP A 148 -4.22 1.09 -0.41
N ALA A 149 -2.97 1.45 -0.67
CA ALA A 149 -2.42 1.31 -2.00
C ALA A 149 -2.46 -0.14 -2.48
N PHE A 150 -3.22 -0.37 -3.52
CA PHE A 150 -3.16 -1.59 -4.33
C PHE A 150 -1.90 -1.51 -5.21
N ASN A 151 -0.76 -1.31 -4.56
CA ASN A 151 0.51 -1.29 -5.25
C ASN A 151 0.99 -2.74 -5.38
N PRO A 152 1.24 -3.24 -6.59
CA PRO A 152 1.86 -4.56 -6.78
C PRO A 152 3.25 -4.62 -6.12
N ASN A 153 3.88 -3.48 -5.88
CA ASN A 153 5.11 -3.40 -5.11
C ASN A 153 4.81 -3.57 -3.61
N ASP A 154 5.57 -4.43 -2.95
CA ASP A 154 5.42 -4.70 -1.52
C ASP A 154 5.81 -3.52 -0.63
N THR A 155 6.50 -2.53 -1.19
CA THR A 155 6.97 -1.31 -0.50
C THR A 155 6.47 -0.05 -1.21
N ASN A 156 6.04 0.95 -0.42
CA ASN A 156 5.58 2.25 -0.90
C ASN A 156 6.16 3.34 0.01
N TYR A 157 7.36 3.84 -0.34
CA TYR A 157 8.02 4.83 0.48
C TYR A 157 7.79 6.25 -0.03
N LEU A 158 7.46 7.14 0.91
CA LEU A 158 7.64 8.58 0.80
C LEU A 158 8.98 8.92 1.43
N VAL A 159 9.87 9.59 0.69
CA VAL A 159 11.18 10.00 1.17
C VAL A 159 11.26 11.52 1.23
N SER A 160 11.82 12.06 2.30
CA SER A 160 12.15 13.47 2.43
C SER A 160 13.64 13.65 2.60
N VAL A 161 14.22 14.62 1.91
CA VAL A 161 15.65 14.96 2.00
C VAL A 161 15.82 16.43 2.30
N PHE A 162 16.60 16.74 3.31
CA PHE A 162 17.02 18.09 3.63
C PHE A 162 18.53 18.21 3.47
N ILE A 163 19.00 19.12 2.63
CA ILE A 163 20.42 19.36 2.33
C ILE A 163 20.79 20.76 2.76
N ASP A 164 21.79 20.90 3.63
CA ASP A 164 22.36 22.18 4.00
C ASP A 164 23.88 22.21 3.77
N SER A 165 24.48 23.39 3.67
CA SER A 165 25.91 23.56 3.43
C SER A 165 26.52 24.58 4.38
N TYR A 166 27.69 24.24 4.90
CA TYR A 166 28.43 25.05 5.83
C TYR A 166 29.83 25.39 5.31
N LYS A 167 30.24 26.67 5.41
CA LYS A 167 31.60 27.12 5.07
C LYS A 167 32.52 26.93 6.26
N VAL A 168 33.61 26.19 6.08
CA VAL A 168 34.64 26.04 7.12
C VAL A 168 35.61 27.20 7.01
N LYS A 169 35.78 27.98 8.08
CA LYS A 169 36.63 29.17 8.16
C LYS A 169 38.14 28.90 8.11
N GLU A 170 38.60 27.68 8.16
CA GLU A 170 40.00 27.30 8.12
C GLU A 170 40.45 26.95 6.71
N ASN A 171 41.21 27.83 6.13
CA ASN A 171 42.15 27.68 5.01
C ASN A 171 41.68 27.36 3.61
N ASP A 172 40.45 27.06 3.27
CA ASP A 172 40.09 26.82 1.85
C ASP A 172 38.55 26.89 1.64
N ASN A 173 37.88 27.86 1.76
CA ASN A 173 36.43 28.04 1.35
C ASN A 173 35.65 26.77 0.91
N LYS A 174 36.03 25.61 1.47
CA LYS A 174 35.37 24.32 1.16
C LYS A 174 34.03 24.21 1.85
N LEU A 175 33.05 23.84 1.08
CA LEU A 175 31.69 23.55 1.56
C LEU A 175 31.66 22.13 2.15
N ILE A 176 31.13 22.00 3.37
CA ILE A 176 30.74 20.75 3.98
C ILE A 176 29.22 20.67 3.85
N TYR A 177 28.71 19.56 3.35
CA TYR A 177 27.27 19.32 3.25
C TYR A 177 26.81 18.46 4.42
N SER A 178 25.71 18.84 5.03
CA SER A 178 24.99 18.08 6.03
C SER A 178 23.63 17.68 5.44
N VAL A 179 23.28 16.41 5.57
CA VAL A 179 22.06 15.87 4.97
C VAL A 179 21.28 15.09 6.02
N GLY A 180 20.00 15.40 6.12
CA GLY A 180 19.00 14.59 6.81
C GLY A 180 18.09 13.94 5.79
N LEU A 181 17.85 12.63 5.94
CA LEU A 181 16.91 11.87 5.14
C LEU A 181 15.94 11.11 6.04
N ALA A 182 14.67 11.24 5.74
CA ALA A 182 13.61 10.49 6.38
C ALA A 182 12.79 9.72 5.33
N ALA A 183 12.43 8.48 5.64
CA ALA A 183 11.63 7.63 4.78
C ALA A 183 10.48 7.01 5.56
N ILE A 184 9.25 7.02 5.03
CA ILE A 184 8.09 6.41 5.67
C ILE A 184 7.31 5.54 4.68
N ASN A 185 6.86 4.39 5.17
CA ASN A 185 5.87 3.57 4.49
C ASN A 185 4.54 3.64 5.26
N LEU A 186 3.60 4.44 4.77
CA LEU A 186 2.33 4.68 5.47
C LEU A 186 1.43 3.45 5.52
N SER A 187 1.57 2.51 4.58
CA SER A 187 0.79 1.27 4.57
C SER A 187 1.17 0.29 5.67
N THR A 188 2.37 0.43 6.26
CA THR A 188 2.84 -0.34 7.40
C THR A 188 3.02 0.51 8.66
N GLY A 189 3.22 1.83 8.51
CA GLY A 189 3.54 2.76 9.57
C GLY A 189 5.02 2.80 9.96
N LYS A 190 5.88 1.99 9.33
CA LYS A 190 7.33 1.98 9.56
C LYS A 190 8.00 3.20 8.94
N ASN A 191 8.93 3.79 9.68
CA ASN A 191 9.70 4.92 9.20
C ASN A 191 11.15 4.84 9.65
N TYR A 192 12.03 5.40 8.84
CA TYR A 192 13.48 5.29 8.96
C TYR A 192 14.10 6.67 8.82
N VAL A 193 15.24 6.86 9.50
CA VAL A 193 15.94 8.14 9.49
C VAL A 193 17.45 7.95 9.34
N HIS A 194 18.05 8.83 8.55
CA HIS A 194 19.49 8.85 8.28
C HIS A 194 20.01 10.27 8.39
N SER A 195 21.17 10.45 9.01
CA SER A 195 21.87 11.70 9.00
C SER A 195 23.36 11.48 8.71
N PHE A 196 23.94 12.31 7.89
CA PHE A 196 25.36 12.26 7.57
C PHE A 196 25.90 13.62 7.16
N VAL A 197 27.18 13.80 7.46
CA VAL A 197 27.92 15.01 7.14
C VAL A 197 29.10 14.63 6.25
N THR A 198 29.30 15.37 5.15
CA THR A 198 30.40 15.07 4.24
C THR A 198 31.75 15.28 4.90
N LEU A 199 32.70 14.40 4.57
CA LEU A 199 34.09 14.55 5.01
C LEU A 199 34.78 15.70 4.28
N LYS A 200 35.62 16.46 4.96
CA LYS A 200 36.44 17.53 4.35
C LYS A 200 37.21 17.04 3.11
N GLN A 201 37.57 15.77 3.09
CA GLN A 201 38.34 15.13 2.03
C GLN A 201 37.51 14.68 0.84
N ASP A 202 36.19 14.42 1.06
CA ASP A 202 35.25 13.95 0.05
C ASP A 202 33.96 14.78 0.04
N PRO A 203 33.96 15.97 -0.55
CA PRO A 203 32.77 16.83 -0.60
C PRO A 203 31.64 16.26 -1.49
N GLY A 204 31.89 15.23 -2.28
CA GLY A 204 30.91 14.55 -3.11
C GLY A 204 30.16 13.42 -2.40
N MET A 205 30.58 13.00 -1.21
CA MET A 205 30.01 11.89 -0.46
C MET A 205 28.48 11.95 -0.30
N TRP A 206 27.95 13.13 -0.05
CA TRP A 206 26.52 13.30 0.16
C TRP A 206 25.68 12.88 -1.07
N ARG A 207 26.19 13.08 -2.28
CA ARG A 207 25.50 12.67 -3.51
C ARG A 207 25.43 11.17 -3.63
N ASP A 208 26.54 10.49 -3.34
CA ASP A 208 26.60 9.03 -3.44
C ASP A 208 25.77 8.37 -2.33
N GLU A 209 25.77 8.93 -1.11
CA GLU A 209 24.98 8.40 -0.01
C GLU A 209 23.48 8.65 -0.23
N THR A 210 23.07 9.84 -0.68
CA THR A 210 21.67 10.07 -1.03
C THR A 210 21.23 9.19 -2.18
N TYR A 211 22.07 9.02 -3.21
CA TYR A 211 21.80 8.08 -4.31
C TYR A 211 21.59 6.66 -3.78
N ARG A 212 22.49 6.14 -2.94
CA ARG A 212 22.35 4.81 -2.32
C ARG A 212 21.03 4.64 -1.59
N LEU A 213 20.65 5.62 -0.78
CA LEU A 213 19.39 5.57 -0.02
C LEU A 213 18.16 5.67 -0.92
N MET A 214 18.20 6.48 -1.99
CA MET A 214 17.14 6.51 -2.99
C MET A 214 16.97 5.16 -3.67
N GLN A 215 18.06 4.47 -3.98
CA GLN A 215 18.02 3.13 -4.56
C GLN A 215 17.52 2.07 -3.56
N TYR A 216 17.87 2.21 -2.29
CA TYR A 216 17.40 1.34 -1.22
C TYR A 216 15.89 1.43 -1.03
N TYR A 217 15.37 2.65 -0.84
CA TYR A 217 13.94 2.87 -0.59
C TYR A 217 13.10 2.76 -1.86
N ASN A 218 13.63 3.15 -3.01
CA ASN A 218 12.88 3.25 -4.28
C ASN A 218 11.56 4.03 -4.08
N PRO A 219 11.64 5.35 -3.79
CA PRO A 219 10.49 6.11 -3.37
C PRO A 219 9.43 6.24 -4.46
N SER A 220 8.17 6.16 -4.07
CA SER A 220 7.05 6.53 -4.93
C SER A 220 6.87 8.05 -5.02
N GLU A 221 7.36 8.78 -4.00
CA GLU A 221 7.44 10.24 -3.96
C GLU A 221 8.64 10.68 -3.13
N CYS A 222 9.25 11.79 -3.54
CA CYS A 222 10.41 12.37 -2.89
C CYS A 222 10.21 13.87 -2.65
N ILE A 223 10.33 14.30 -1.40
CA ILE A 223 10.26 15.71 -1.01
C ILE A 223 11.67 16.20 -0.81
N VAL A 224 12.04 17.32 -1.44
CA VAL A 224 13.38 17.87 -1.35
C VAL A 224 13.33 19.28 -0.82
N HIS A 225 14.21 19.55 0.13
CA HIS A 225 14.47 20.89 0.67
C HIS A 225 15.96 21.11 0.81
N TYR A 226 16.37 22.36 0.66
CA TYR A 226 17.79 22.75 0.80
C TYR A 226 17.90 24.12 1.45
N GLY A 227 19.07 24.36 2.08
CA GLY A 227 19.39 25.64 2.70
C GLY A 227 19.46 26.79 1.67
N ASP A 228 19.33 28.03 2.14
CA ASP A 228 19.21 29.24 1.31
C ASP A 228 20.35 29.45 0.30
N ASP A 229 21.54 28.95 0.60
CA ASP A 229 22.73 29.06 -0.25
C ASP A 229 22.78 28.02 -1.40
N LEU A 230 21.86 27.06 -1.42
CA LEU A 230 21.81 25.97 -2.39
C LEU A 230 20.62 26.12 -3.35
N LYS A 231 20.83 25.76 -4.60
CA LYS A 231 19.74 25.68 -5.61
C LYS A 231 20.01 24.49 -6.52
N PHE A 232 19.01 23.63 -6.65
CA PHE A 232 19.03 22.51 -7.57
C PHE A 232 17.77 22.57 -8.44
N THR A 233 17.89 22.27 -9.71
CA THR A 233 16.75 22.03 -10.59
C THR A 233 16.19 20.63 -10.38
N LEU A 234 14.94 20.39 -10.69
CA LEU A 234 14.34 19.05 -10.61
C LEU A 234 15.09 18.06 -11.50
N SER A 235 15.50 18.49 -12.68
CA SER A 235 16.29 17.69 -13.62
C SER A 235 17.66 17.29 -13.07
N GLU A 236 18.37 18.19 -12.38
CA GLU A 236 19.64 17.87 -11.72
C GLU A 236 19.46 16.83 -10.59
N LEU A 237 18.38 16.95 -9.79
CA LEU A 237 18.06 15.99 -8.72
C LEU A 237 17.67 14.64 -9.30
N SER A 238 16.84 14.62 -10.33
CA SER A 238 16.42 13.41 -11.05
C SER A 238 17.64 12.66 -11.60
N GLN A 239 18.54 13.36 -12.28
CA GLN A 239 19.78 12.77 -12.79
C GLN A 239 20.73 12.32 -11.67
N MET A 240 20.80 13.06 -10.55
CA MET A 240 21.66 12.74 -9.42
C MET A 240 21.23 11.45 -8.73
N TRP A 241 19.92 11.24 -8.56
CA TRP A 241 19.36 10.12 -7.81
C TRP A 241 18.85 8.99 -8.69
N ASP A 242 18.83 9.19 -10.01
CA ASP A 242 18.29 8.24 -11.00
C ASP A 242 16.84 7.84 -10.67
N ILE A 243 16.02 8.85 -10.43
CA ILE A 243 14.58 8.73 -10.17
C ILE A 243 13.82 9.68 -11.09
N ASP A 244 12.57 9.38 -11.39
CA ASP A 244 11.74 10.19 -12.28
C ASP A 244 11.50 11.59 -11.73
N GLU A 245 11.63 12.62 -12.57
CA GLU A 245 11.44 14.01 -12.18
C GLU A 245 10.03 14.28 -11.60
N HIS A 246 9.02 13.61 -12.11
CA HIS A 246 7.63 13.81 -11.70
C HIS A 246 7.31 13.34 -10.27
N ILE A 247 8.15 12.51 -9.64
CA ILE A 247 7.97 12.11 -8.24
C ILE A 247 8.69 13.03 -7.26
N ILE A 248 9.46 14.02 -7.74
CA ILE A 248 10.23 14.94 -6.91
C ILE A 248 9.41 16.21 -6.67
N HIS A 249 9.14 16.48 -5.40
CA HIS A 249 8.46 17.69 -4.94
C HIS A 249 9.47 18.63 -4.30
N ASN A 250 9.68 19.80 -4.92
CA ASN A 250 10.53 20.86 -4.37
C ASN A 250 9.62 21.92 -3.73
N ASN A 251 9.54 21.92 -2.39
CA ASN A 251 8.67 22.85 -1.67
C ASN A 251 9.51 23.83 -0.83
N THR A 252 9.75 25.01 -1.38
CA THR A 252 10.61 26.05 -0.79
C THR A 252 9.89 27.03 0.15
N ASN A 253 8.56 26.95 0.31
CA ASN A 253 7.78 28.12 0.77
C ASN A 253 7.48 28.22 2.28
N SER A 254 7.88 27.30 3.15
CA SER A 254 7.42 27.32 4.57
C SER A 254 8.52 27.20 5.63
N PHE A 255 9.74 27.58 5.30
CA PHE A 255 10.94 27.34 6.11
C PHE A 255 11.02 28.05 7.48
N PRO A 256 10.72 29.38 7.62
CA PRO A 256 11.06 30.08 8.86
C PRO A 256 10.26 29.63 10.07
N GLU A 257 9.03 29.11 9.85
CA GLU A 257 8.19 28.65 10.96
C GLU A 257 8.54 27.22 11.40
N ILE A 258 8.84 26.33 10.44
CA ILE A 258 9.19 24.93 10.70
C ILE A 258 10.52 24.81 11.48
N ALA A 259 11.42 25.76 11.31
CA ALA A 259 12.69 25.82 12.04
C ALA A 259 12.56 26.23 13.52
N LYS A 260 11.37 26.68 13.97
CA LYS A 260 11.15 27.09 15.38
C LYS A 260 10.89 25.87 16.27
N ASN A 261 11.64 25.73 17.35
CA ASN A 261 11.46 24.64 18.32
C ASN A 261 10.02 24.54 18.87
N SER A 262 9.33 25.67 19.05
CA SER A 262 7.93 25.69 19.50
C SER A 262 7.01 25.00 18.51
N TYR A 263 7.15 25.30 17.22
CA TYR A 263 6.38 24.66 16.18
C TYR A 263 6.70 23.17 16.08
N GLN A 264 7.98 22.81 16.10
CA GLN A 264 8.46 21.43 15.99
C GLN A 264 7.85 20.54 17.10
N ASN A 265 7.92 21.00 18.34
CA ASN A 265 7.36 20.27 19.49
C ASN A 265 5.82 20.22 19.46
N GLU A 266 5.16 21.32 19.09
CA GLU A 266 3.70 21.33 18.97
C GLU A 266 3.23 20.37 17.86
N PHE A 267 3.90 20.40 16.71
CA PHE A 267 3.50 19.59 15.57
C PHE A 267 3.77 18.10 15.81
N LEU A 268 4.98 17.74 16.27
CA LEU A 268 5.31 16.35 16.59
C LEU A 268 4.49 15.79 17.75
N GLY A 269 4.06 16.66 18.72
CA GLY A 269 3.14 16.27 19.79
C GLY A 269 1.74 15.86 19.30
N LYS A 270 1.34 16.25 18.09
CA LYS A 270 0.10 15.74 17.47
C LYS A 270 0.24 14.28 17.02
N VAL A 271 1.45 13.84 16.70
CA VAL A 271 1.78 12.49 16.21
C VAL A 271 2.18 11.58 17.37
N PHE A 272 3.13 12.02 18.19
CA PHE A 272 3.67 11.27 19.32
C PHE A 272 3.09 11.86 20.61
N LYS A 273 2.03 11.23 21.13
CA LYS A 273 1.30 11.71 22.32
C LYS A 273 1.87 11.19 23.62
N GLU A 274 2.53 10.04 23.58
CA GLU A 274 3.07 9.34 24.76
C GLU A 274 4.59 9.55 24.82
N THR A 275 5.04 10.76 25.21
CA THR A 275 6.47 11.14 25.29
C THR A 275 6.98 11.21 26.73
N GLU A 276 6.18 10.77 27.72
CA GLU A 276 6.48 10.85 29.16
C GLU A 276 6.84 12.28 29.61
N MET A 277 8.08 12.48 30.11
CA MET A 277 8.57 13.79 30.56
C MET A 277 9.40 14.53 29.48
N LEU A 278 9.64 13.91 28.33
CA LEU A 278 10.45 14.48 27.25
C LEU A 278 9.59 15.34 26.33
N SER A 279 10.20 16.36 25.74
CA SER A 279 9.59 17.00 24.57
C SER A 279 9.57 16.02 23.38
N PRO A 280 8.64 16.16 22.44
CA PRO A 280 8.60 15.27 21.27
C PRO A 280 9.91 15.20 20.49
N VAL A 281 10.66 16.29 20.39
CA VAL A 281 11.96 16.32 19.71
C VAL A 281 13.01 15.54 20.50
N GLU A 282 13.06 15.69 21.83
CA GLU A 282 13.93 14.89 22.70
C GLU A 282 13.55 13.42 22.70
N PHE A 283 12.24 13.11 22.72
CA PHE A 283 11.76 11.74 22.62
C PHE A 283 12.23 11.03 21.35
N LEU A 284 12.33 11.76 20.23
CA LEU A 284 12.82 11.23 18.96
C LEU A 284 14.35 11.21 18.86
N ASP A 285 15.08 11.73 19.86
CA ASP A 285 16.54 11.84 19.84
C ASP A 285 17.10 12.59 18.61
N MET A 286 16.41 13.70 18.23
CA MET A 286 16.75 14.50 17.04
C MET A 286 17.17 15.94 17.34
N GLU A 287 17.26 16.33 18.61
CA GLU A 287 17.55 17.72 19.00
C GLU A 287 18.92 18.23 18.52
N ARG A 288 19.87 17.33 18.29
CA ARG A 288 21.24 17.66 17.84
C ARG A 288 21.46 17.57 16.35
N GLU A 289 20.47 17.08 15.61
CA GLU A 289 20.56 16.80 14.17
C GLU A 289 19.53 17.63 13.40
N LYS A 290 19.82 18.92 13.25
CA LYS A 290 18.92 19.90 12.65
C LYS A 290 18.36 19.44 11.27
N GLU A 291 19.24 18.99 10.38
CA GLU A 291 18.87 18.59 9.03
C GLU A 291 17.98 17.36 9.03
N LEU A 292 18.25 16.41 9.93
CA LEU A 292 17.41 15.24 10.12
C LEU A 292 16.02 15.62 10.64
N LEU A 293 15.97 16.41 11.70
CA LEU A 293 14.73 16.89 12.28
C LEU A 293 13.88 17.66 11.25
N MET A 294 14.51 18.52 10.47
CA MET A 294 13.81 19.26 9.40
C MET A 294 13.26 18.31 8.33
N SER A 295 14.07 17.37 7.85
CA SER A 295 13.62 16.35 6.89
C SER A 295 12.42 15.54 7.42
N TYR A 296 12.49 15.11 8.68
CA TYR A 296 11.43 14.32 9.31
C TYR A 296 10.13 15.12 9.46
N ILE A 297 10.20 16.36 9.95
CA ILE A 297 9.02 17.21 10.11
C ILE A 297 8.36 17.50 8.75
N LEU A 298 9.16 17.83 7.74
CA LEU A 298 8.65 18.11 6.39
C LEU A 298 7.96 16.90 5.77
N MET A 299 8.49 15.69 6.00
CA MET A 299 7.85 14.44 5.60
C MET A 299 6.48 14.26 6.28
N ILE A 300 6.44 14.40 7.60
CA ILE A 300 5.20 14.24 8.37
C ILE A 300 4.19 15.35 8.01
N GLN A 301 4.64 16.59 7.79
CA GLN A 301 3.78 17.70 7.38
C GLN A 301 3.14 17.43 6.00
N PHE A 302 3.91 16.93 5.05
CA PHE A 302 3.38 16.57 3.74
C PHE A 302 2.24 15.56 3.86
N VAL A 303 2.43 14.50 4.67
CA VAL A 303 1.38 13.51 4.92
C VAL A 303 0.17 14.12 5.64
N TYR A 304 0.42 15.01 6.62
CA TYR A 304 -0.64 15.71 7.37
C TYR A 304 -1.53 16.55 6.47
N GLU A 305 -0.93 17.27 5.52
CA GLU A 305 -1.66 18.09 4.53
C GLU A 305 -2.52 17.23 3.58
N HIS A 306 -2.11 15.99 3.29
CA HIS A 306 -2.86 15.06 2.46
C HIS A 306 -4.03 14.44 3.23
N LYS A 307 -3.74 13.87 4.40
CA LYS A 307 -4.76 13.26 5.26
C LYS A 307 -4.24 13.15 6.70
N ILE A 308 -4.85 13.91 7.60
CA ILE A 308 -4.43 14.01 9.00
C ILE A 308 -4.33 12.63 9.68
N ASN A 309 -5.28 11.74 9.44
CA ASN A 309 -5.32 10.44 10.10
C ASN A 309 -4.15 9.51 9.71
N ASN A 310 -3.53 9.70 8.55
CA ASN A 310 -2.49 8.79 8.07
C ASN A 310 -1.19 8.85 8.88
N ILE A 311 -0.94 9.97 9.61
CA ILE A 311 0.22 10.10 10.50
C ILE A 311 -0.01 9.55 11.92
N MET A 312 -1.24 9.15 12.26
CA MET A 312 -1.52 8.65 13.60
C MET A 312 -0.93 7.25 13.78
N ASN A 313 -0.45 6.98 14.99
CA ASN A 313 0.06 5.66 15.38
C ASN A 313 1.14 5.09 14.43
N ILE A 314 2.01 5.93 13.90
CA ILE A 314 3.22 5.47 13.21
C ILE A 314 4.23 4.96 14.23
N PHE A 315 5.11 4.05 13.81
CA PHE A 315 6.16 3.54 14.70
C PHE A 315 7.18 4.63 15.03
N TYR A 316 7.95 4.40 16.09
CA TYR A 316 9.14 5.19 16.38
C TYR A 316 10.13 5.07 15.20
N PRO A 317 10.76 6.18 14.73
CA PRO A 317 11.65 6.13 13.61
C PRO A 317 12.92 5.30 13.91
N GLU A 318 13.20 4.34 13.06
CA GLU A 318 14.40 3.51 13.17
C GLU A 318 15.61 4.23 12.55
N ARG A 319 16.71 4.26 13.31
CA ARG A 319 18.03 4.72 12.79
C ARG A 319 18.77 3.54 12.21
N ILE A 320 19.05 3.57 10.92
CA ILE A 320 19.89 2.56 10.29
C ILE A 320 21.34 3.01 10.41
N ASN A 321 22.12 2.24 11.17
CA ASN A 321 23.55 2.43 11.32
C ASN A 321 24.30 1.56 10.32
N ASP A 322 25.02 2.18 9.41
CA ASP A 322 25.87 1.49 8.42
C ASP A 322 27.01 0.65 9.07
N THR A 323 27.26 0.82 10.38
CA THR A 323 28.27 0.04 11.11
C THR A 323 27.93 -1.43 11.30
N ASN A 324 26.67 -1.82 11.14
CA ASN A 324 26.19 -3.19 11.36
C ASN A 324 25.94 -3.95 10.05
N TYR A 325 26.09 -3.28 8.92
CA TYR A 325 25.73 -3.84 7.61
C TYR A 325 26.83 -3.62 6.57
N LEU A 326 26.87 -4.52 5.61
CA LEU A 326 27.68 -4.34 4.40
C LEU A 326 27.14 -3.15 3.59
N VAL A 327 27.92 -2.10 3.50
CA VAL A 327 27.54 -0.90 2.74
C VAL A 327 27.78 -1.15 1.25
N LEU A 328 26.70 -1.19 0.47
CA LEU A 328 26.73 -1.30 -0.98
C LEU A 328 26.96 0.10 -1.58
N THR A 329 28.21 0.47 -1.72
CA THR A 329 28.61 1.83 -2.13
C THR A 329 28.62 2.01 -3.64
N ASN A 330 28.62 3.25 -4.12
CA ASN A 330 28.73 3.62 -5.54
C ASN A 330 27.87 2.73 -6.43
N ASN A 331 26.96 2.96 -7.05
CA ASN A 331 26.23 2.17 -8.06
C ASN A 331 26.25 0.61 -7.91
N SER A 332 26.75 0.06 -6.76
CA SER A 332 26.92 -1.39 -6.58
C SER A 332 25.58 -2.13 -6.74
N ILE A 333 24.49 -1.58 -6.22
CA ILE A 333 23.14 -2.16 -6.36
C ILE A 333 22.80 -2.30 -7.84
N ARG A 334 23.06 -1.27 -8.63
CA ARG A 334 22.79 -1.25 -10.08
C ARG A 334 23.75 -2.10 -10.89
N GLN A 335 25.05 -1.93 -10.65
CA GLN A 335 26.10 -2.62 -11.42
C GLN A 335 26.09 -4.14 -11.23
N LEU A 336 25.74 -4.61 -10.03
CA LEU A 336 25.57 -6.04 -9.74
C LEU A 336 24.16 -6.58 -10.09
N ASN A 337 23.25 -5.73 -10.54
CA ASN A 337 21.87 -6.10 -10.79
C ASN A 337 21.21 -6.74 -9.53
N ILE A 338 21.34 -6.09 -8.37
CA ILE A 338 20.80 -6.62 -7.12
C ILE A 338 19.28 -6.43 -7.07
N SER A 339 18.77 -5.25 -7.50
CA SER A 339 17.35 -4.88 -7.46
C SER A 339 16.73 -4.81 -8.86
N ASP A 340 15.44 -5.08 -8.97
CA ASP A 340 14.65 -5.09 -10.22
C ASP A 340 14.39 -3.70 -10.79
N ASN A 341 14.68 -2.63 -10.04
CA ASN A 341 14.33 -1.25 -10.40
C ASN A 341 14.99 -0.75 -11.69
N TYR A 342 16.00 -1.45 -12.21
CA TYR A 342 16.84 -1.02 -13.35
C TYR A 342 16.85 -1.97 -14.52
N SER A 343 16.02 -2.98 -14.51
CA SER A 343 15.95 -3.90 -15.63
C SER A 343 15.31 -3.22 -16.84
N TYR A 344 16.11 -2.96 -17.87
CA TYR A 344 15.61 -2.58 -19.21
C TYR A 344 14.75 -3.70 -19.84
N TYR A 345 14.87 -4.91 -19.33
CA TYR A 345 14.13 -6.08 -19.73
C TYR A 345 13.33 -6.54 -18.51
N LYS A 346 12.04 -6.29 -18.47
CA LYS A 346 11.13 -6.83 -17.43
C LYS A 346 10.95 -8.34 -17.62
N GLY A 347 12.01 -9.11 -17.37
CA GLY A 347 12.03 -10.56 -17.38
C GLY A 347 11.96 -11.15 -15.96
N GLN A 348 11.57 -12.42 -15.84
CA GLN A 348 11.37 -13.05 -14.52
C GLN A 348 12.65 -13.26 -13.69
N ASN A 349 13.86 -13.05 -14.22
CA ASN A 349 15.13 -13.37 -13.56
C ASN A 349 16.22 -12.31 -13.84
N ASP A 350 15.88 -11.04 -13.87
CA ASP A 350 16.78 -9.97 -14.31
C ASP A 350 17.68 -9.44 -13.19
N SER A 351 17.38 -9.77 -11.94
CA SER A 351 18.12 -9.30 -10.77
C SER A 351 18.34 -10.43 -9.77
N LEU A 352 19.28 -10.20 -8.82
CA LEU A 352 19.44 -11.12 -7.70
C LEU A 352 18.14 -11.25 -6.91
N LEU A 353 17.49 -10.13 -6.62
CA LEU A 353 16.26 -10.11 -5.85
C LEU A 353 15.14 -10.91 -6.53
N SER A 354 14.99 -10.81 -7.86
CA SER A 354 13.97 -11.59 -8.61
C SER A 354 14.19 -13.11 -8.54
N ILE A 355 15.44 -13.55 -8.35
CA ILE A 355 15.79 -14.96 -8.21
C ILE A 355 15.54 -15.46 -6.79
N VAL A 356 15.98 -14.72 -5.78
CA VAL A 356 15.98 -15.18 -4.39
C VAL A 356 14.70 -14.84 -3.64
N ASN A 357 13.99 -13.77 -4.01
CA ASN A 357 12.75 -13.36 -3.35
C ASN A 357 11.55 -14.14 -3.90
N LYS A 358 11.45 -15.40 -3.53
CA LYS A 358 10.31 -16.27 -3.82
C LYS A 358 9.40 -16.43 -2.60
N CYS A 359 9.43 -15.46 -1.67
CA CYS A 359 8.55 -15.42 -0.50
C CYS A 359 7.07 -15.37 -0.91
N LEU A 360 6.24 -16.08 -0.18
CA LEU A 360 4.80 -16.17 -0.45
C LEU A 360 4.03 -15.03 0.19
N THR A 361 4.48 -14.55 1.35
CA THR A 361 3.83 -13.48 2.09
C THR A 361 4.47 -12.12 1.78
N ALA A 362 3.69 -11.06 1.84
CA ALA A 362 4.20 -9.71 1.64
C ALA A 362 5.23 -9.28 2.71
N PRO A 363 5.03 -9.58 4.02
CA PRO A 363 6.06 -9.35 5.04
C PRO A 363 7.36 -10.12 4.76
N GLY A 364 7.27 -11.37 4.30
CA GLY A 364 8.44 -12.16 3.91
C GLY A 364 9.20 -11.53 2.73
N ARG A 365 8.50 -11.05 1.72
CA ARG A 365 9.11 -10.36 0.58
C ARG A 365 9.81 -9.07 0.98
N ARG A 366 9.21 -8.28 1.89
CA ARG A 366 9.83 -7.07 2.45
C ARG A 366 11.10 -7.39 3.22
N LEU A 367 11.07 -8.39 4.11
CA LEU A 367 12.25 -8.83 4.86
C LEU A 367 13.35 -9.37 3.94
N CYS A 368 13.00 -10.12 2.89
CA CYS A 368 13.97 -10.60 1.90
C CYS A 368 14.68 -9.44 1.20
N LYS A 369 13.94 -8.42 0.74
CA LYS A 369 14.49 -7.22 0.12
C LYS A 369 15.43 -6.49 1.07
N GLU A 370 15.02 -6.29 2.30
CA GLU A 370 15.82 -5.65 3.34
C GLU A 370 17.14 -6.38 3.56
N ARG A 371 17.12 -7.71 3.75
CA ARG A 371 18.34 -8.50 4.00
C ARG A 371 19.30 -8.53 2.83
N ILE A 372 18.82 -8.51 1.59
CA ILE A 372 19.67 -8.47 0.40
C ILE A 372 20.28 -7.08 0.18
N LEU A 373 19.56 -6.02 0.52
CA LEU A 373 20.04 -4.64 0.37
C LEU A 373 20.88 -4.16 1.57
N SER A 374 20.74 -4.82 2.74
CA SER A 374 21.49 -4.54 3.96
C SER A 374 22.02 -5.86 4.56
N PRO A 375 22.99 -6.51 3.90
CA PRO A 375 23.57 -7.76 4.41
C PRO A 375 24.31 -7.51 5.73
N SER A 376 24.20 -8.41 6.71
CA SER A 376 24.82 -8.27 8.02
C SER A 376 26.35 -8.44 7.97
N ILE A 377 27.06 -7.77 8.86
CA ILE A 377 28.49 -8.03 9.12
C ILE A 377 28.72 -8.78 10.43
N ASP A 378 27.67 -8.97 11.22
CA ASP A 378 27.75 -9.74 12.47
C ASP A 378 27.81 -11.24 12.17
N VAL A 379 28.95 -11.83 12.51
CA VAL A 379 29.19 -13.27 12.33
C VAL A 379 28.17 -14.11 13.05
N GLN A 380 27.78 -13.74 14.28
CA GLN A 380 26.85 -14.53 15.07
C GLN A 380 25.46 -14.54 14.42
N GLU A 381 25.03 -13.36 13.94
CA GLU A 381 23.75 -13.24 13.22
C GLU A 381 23.76 -14.04 11.92
N ILE A 382 24.85 -13.98 11.13
CA ILE A 382 24.95 -14.71 9.85
C ILE A 382 24.95 -16.24 10.12
N GLU A 383 25.71 -16.71 11.12
CA GLU A 383 25.74 -18.12 11.50
C GLU A 383 24.36 -18.62 11.98
N GLN A 384 23.63 -17.81 12.75
CA GLN A 384 22.26 -18.11 13.17
C GLN A 384 21.32 -18.24 11.98
N ARG A 385 21.43 -17.33 10.99
CA ARG A 385 20.65 -17.40 9.75
C ARG A 385 20.93 -18.68 8.97
N TYR A 386 22.21 -19.10 8.86
CA TYR A 386 22.57 -20.38 8.22
C TYR A 386 22.01 -21.56 9.00
N HIS A 387 22.09 -21.52 10.34
CA HIS A 387 21.53 -22.58 11.17
C HIS A 387 20.02 -22.75 10.92
N TYR A 388 19.25 -21.67 10.91
CA TYR A 388 17.83 -21.75 10.61
C TYR A 388 17.56 -22.26 9.18
N LEU A 389 18.36 -21.84 8.21
CA LEU A 389 18.24 -22.33 6.84
C LEU A 389 18.46 -23.86 6.78
N ASP A 390 19.47 -24.37 7.49
CA ASP A 390 19.73 -25.83 7.60
C ASP A 390 18.51 -26.57 8.14
N LEU A 391 17.85 -26.06 9.20
CA LEU A 391 16.65 -26.66 9.79
C LEU A 391 15.54 -26.84 8.76
N TYR A 392 15.29 -25.79 7.93
CA TYR A 392 14.25 -25.85 6.91
C TYR A 392 14.59 -26.77 5.72
N GLN A 393 15.87 -27.14 5.52
CA GLN A 393 16.30 -28.14 4.54
C GLN A 393 16.23 -29.57 5.06
N THR A 394 15.96 -29.78 6.36
CA THR A 394 15.79 -31.08 6.95
C THR A 394 14.47 -31.71 6.51
N LYS A 395 14.46 -33.03 6.33
CA LYS A 395 13.24 -33.79 6.02
C LYS A 395 12.52 -34.22 7.29
N HIS A 396 11.22 -34.00 7.31
CA HIS A 396 10.30 -34.55 8.30
C HIS A 396 9.29 -35.41 7.55
N ASP A 397 9.17 -36.68 7.93
CA ASP A 397 8.35 -37.70 7.24
C ASP A 397 8.60 -37.73 5.70
N GLU A 398 9.87 -37.75 5.31
CA GLU A 398 10.36 -37.75 3.94
C GLU A 398 10.10 -36.48 3.13
N VAL A 399 9.40 -35.50 3.67
CA VAL A 399 9.11 -34.21 3.04
C VAL A 399 10.04 -33.13 3.63
N PHE A 400 10.58 -32.25 2.80
CA PHE A 400 11.36 -31.12 3.30
C PHE A 400 10.49 -30.15 4.11
N LEU A 401 11.00 -29.71 5.27
CA LEU A 401 10.26 -28.82 6.16
C LEU A 401 9.81 -27.53 5.46
N TYR A 402 10.67 -26.94 4.61
CA TYR A 402 10.28 -25.76 3.85
C TYR A 402 9.01 -25.97 3.00
N SER A 403 8.79 -27.17 2.47
CA SER A 403 7.61 -27.49 1.65
C SER A 403 6.34 -27.50 2.48
N ILE A 404 6.39 -28.15 3.67
CA ILE A 404 5.27 -28.19 4.63
C ILE A 404 4.88 -26.76 5.04
N VAL A 405 5.87 -25.96 5.40
CA VAL A 405 5.67 -24.56 5.82
C VAL A 405 5.03 -23.74 4.71
N ARG A 406 5.56 -23.82 3.50
CA ARG A 406 5.08 -23.02 2.36
C ARG A 406 3.65 -23.35 1.94
N GLU A 407 3.23 -24.61 2.10
CA GLU A 407 1.82 -24.99 1.88
C GLU A 407 0.89 -24.20 2.80
N HIS A 408 1.22 -24.10 4.08
CA HIS A 408 0.40 -23.42 5.08
C HIS A 408 0.40 -21.89 4.90
N ILE A 409 1.58 -21.28 4.73
CA ILE A 409 1.67 -19.80 4.65
C ILE A 409 1.11 -19.21 3.36
N SER A 410 0.87 -20.01 2.33
CA SER A 410 0.36 -19.55 1.02
C SER A 410 -0.99 -18.82 1.10
N SER A 411 -1.79 -19.09 2.12
CA SER A 411 -3.10 -18.48 2.35
C SER A 411 -3.07 -17.26 3.27
N ILE A 412 -1.91 -16.95 3.86
CA ILE A 412 -1.77 -15.82 4.78
C ILE A 412 -1.69 -14.52 4.00
N LEU A 413 -2.54 -13.56 4.35
CA LEU A 413 -2.57 -12.24 3.75
C LEU A 413 -1.50 -11.31 4.35
N ASP A 414 -1.44 -10.07 3.85
CA ASP A 414 -0.53 -9.05 4.40
C ASP A 414 -1.00 -8.58 5.79
N ILE A 415 -0.64 -9.34 6.82
CA ILE A 415 -1.02 -9.04 8.21
C ILE A 415 -0.48 -7.70 8.68
N GLU A 416 0.67 -7.24 8.19
CA GLU A 416 1.28 -5.97 8.57
C GLU A 416 0.41 -4.78 8.11
N ARG A 417 -0.06 -4.80 6.87
CA ARG A 417 -0.98 -3.78 6.37
C ARG A 417 -2.35 -3.85 7.04
N LEU A 418 -2.86 -5.05 7.34
CA LEU A 418 -4.12 -5.20 8.05
C LEU A 418 -4.02 -4.70 9.50
N GLN A 419 -2.90 -4.95 10.19
CA GLN A 419 -2.62 -4.38 11.51
C GLN A 419 -2.51 -2.85 11.47
N ARG A 420 -1.91 -2.29 10.40
CA ARG A 420 -1.91 -0.83 10.19
C ARG A 420 -3.32 -0.28 10.06
N LYS A 421 -4.23 -0.96 9.35
CA LYS A 421 -5.65 -0.57 9.29
C LYS A 421 -6.34 -0.65 10.64
N ILE A 422 -5.99 -1.61 11.50
CA ILE A 422 -6.45 -1.65 12.90
C ILE A 422 -5.99 -0.39 13.64
N SER A 423 -4.71 -0.04 13.56
CA SER A 423 -4.14 1.13 14.24
C SER A 423 -4.81 2.45 13.84
N LEU A 424 -5.29 2.54 12.61
CA LEU A 424 -6.01 3.70 12.07
C LEU A 424 -7.53 3.59 12.20
N SER A 425 -8.06 2.49 12.74
CA SER A 425 -9.49 2.19 12.80
C SER A 425 -10.17 2.22 11.41
N LEU A 426 -9.44 1.79 10.38
CA LEU A 426 -9.90 1.75 8.97
C LEU A 426 -10.28 0.34 8.53
N ILE A 427 -9.95 -0.71 9.30
CA ILE A 427 -10.22 -2.09 8.93
C ILE A 427 -11.72 -2.35 8.88
N ASN A 428 -12.21 -2.90 7.76
CA ASN A 428 -13.59 -3.32 7.63
C ASN A 428 -13.83 -4.74 8.18
N PRO A 429 -15.10 -5.17 8.40
CA PRO A 429 -15.37 -6.47 8.98
C PRO A 429 -14.78 -7.66 8.20
N SER A 430 -14.88 -7.67 6.86
CA SER A 430 -14.33 -8.77 6.05
C SER A 430 -12.80 -8.81 6.06
N GLU A 431 -12.14 -7.66 6.11
CA GLU A 431 -10.69 -7.58 6.28
C GLU A 431 -10.24 -8.09 7.65
N PHE A 432 -11.02 -7.79 8.71
CA PHE A 432 -10.75 -8.31 10.04
C PHE A 432 -10.92 -9.85 10.10
N TYR A 433 -11.94 -10.39 9.42
CA TYR A 433 -12.09 -11.83 9.25
C TYR A 433 -10.90 -12.45 8.52
N ALA A 434 -10.43 -11.83 7.45
CA ALA A 434 -9.27 -12.29 6.70
C ALA A 434 -7.99 -12.28 7.55
N LEU A 435 -7.83 -11.29 8.45
CA LEU A 435 -6.76 -11.25 9.43
C LEU A 435 -6.91 -12.39 10.47
N HIS A 436 -8.13 -12.64 10.97
CA HIS A 436 -8.42 -13.75 11.87
C HIS A 436 -8.04 -15.10 11.25
N GLN A 437 -8.37 -15.35 9.99
CA GLN A 437 -7.99 -16.57 9.27
C GLN A 437 -6.46 -16.70 9.12
N SER A 438 -5.78 -15.58 8.84
CA SER A 438 -4.32 -15.54 8.76
C SER A 438 -3.67 -15.90 10.09
N TYR A 439 -4.19 -15.38 11.20
CA TYR A 439 -3.73 -15.72 12.55
C TYR A 439 -3.99 -17.18 12.92
N ASN A 440 -5.16 -17.73 12.58
CA ASN A 440 -5.48 -19.14 12.77
C ASN A 440 -4.50 -20.06 12.02
N THR A 441 -4.16 -19.70 10.80
CA THR A 441 -3.18 -20.44 10.00
C THR A 441 -1.78 -20.39 10.64
N LEU A 442 -1.37 -19.22 11.12
CA LEU A 442 -0.08 -19.04 11.80
C LEU A 442 0.01 -19.86 13.09
N GLN A 443 -1.07 -19.94 13.87
CA GLN A 443 -1.12 -20.78 15.07
C GLN A 443 -1.07 -22.28 14.74
N LYS A 444 -1.82 -22.72 13.72
CA LYS A 444 -1.75 -24.13 13.25
C LYS A 444 -0.34 -24.49 12.84
N LEU A 445 0.31 -23.61 12.07
CA LEU A 445 1.71 -23.81 11.67
C LEU A 445 2.65 -23.89 12.88
N ASN A 446 2.48 -23.00 13.87
CA ASN A 446 3.27 -23.05 15.09
C ASN A 446 3.04 -24.37 15.86
N GLY A 447 1.82 -24.90 15.86
CA GLY A 447 1.52 -26.23 16.42
C GLY A 447 2.37 -27.32 15.76
N ILE A 448 2.41 -27.36 14.43
CA ILE A 448 3.23 -28.31 13.66
C ILE A 448 4.72 -28.13 13.97
N LEU A 449 5.23 -26.90 14.01
CA LEU A 449 6.64 -26.62 14.30
C LEU A 449 7.04 -27.05 15.74
N LYS A 450 6.12 -26.96 16.71
CA LYS A 450 6.34 -27.42 18.10
C LYS A 450 6.50 -28.94 18.22
N GLU A 451 5.88 -29.72 17.35
CA GLU A 451 6.00 -31.19 17.33
C GLU A 451 7.35 -31.64 16.78
N ILE A 452 8.08 -30.74 16.10
CA ILE A 452 9.37 -31.05 15.48
C ILE A 452 10.50 -30.67 16.45
N GLU A 453 11.14 -31.65 17.07
CA GLU A 453 12.11 -31.43 18.13
C GLU A 453 13.27 -30.49 17.74
N TYR A 454 13.82 -30.63 16.53
CA TYR A 454 14.93 -29.78 16.08
C TYR A 454 14.51 -28.31 15.81
N MET A 455 13.22 -27.99 15.73
CA MET A 455 12.69 -26.64 15.63
C MET A 455 12.51 -25.92 16.98
N ASN A 456 12.69 -26.63 18.10
CA ASN A 456 12.50 -26.06 19.44
C ASN A 456 13.24 -24.78 19.71
N PRO A 457 14.50 -24.57 19.28
CA PRO A 457 15.19 -23.28 19.48
C PRO A 457 14.47 -22.11 18.80
N PHE A 458 14.06 -22.28 17.55
CA PHE A 458 13.31 -21.26 16.78
C PHE A 458 11.94 -20.98 17.40
N VAL A 459 11.21 -22.01 17.78
CA VAL A 459 9.88 -21.88 18.41
C VAL A 459 9.97 -21.16 19.76
N LYS A 460 10.98 -21.47 20.59
CA LYS A 460 11.19 -20.81 21.89
C LYS A 460 11.52 -19.32 21.74
N GLU A 461 12.29 -18.94 20.74
CA GLU A 461 12.58 -17.52 20.45
C GLU A 461 11.30 -16.71 20.24
N HIS A 462 10.26 -17.33 19.66
CA HIS A 462 9.00 -16.68 19.33
C HIS A 462 7.82 -17.06 20.25
N GLU A 463 8.06 -17.81 21.34
CA GLU A 463 7.01 -18.33 22.21
C GLU A 463 6.13 -17.23 22.79
N HIS A 464 6.74 -16.16 23.30
CA HIS A 464 6.01 -15.01 23.84
C HIS A 464 5.10 -14.34 22.79
N SER A 465 5.57 -14.20 21.55
CA SER A 465 4.78 -13.62 20.44
C SER A 465 3.53 -14.46 20.16
N ILE A 466 3.67 -15.79 20.16
CA ILE A 466 2.56 -16.72 19.90
C ILE A 466 1.57 -16.76 21.07
N GLU A 467 2.04 -16.66 22.31
CA GLU A 467 1.18 -16.54 23.49
C GLU A 467 0.33 -15.27 23.41
N LYS A 468 0.94 -14.13 23.06
CA LYS A 468 0.23 -12.86 22.90
C LYS A 468 -0.73 -12.87 21.70
N LEU A 469 -0.38 -13.54 20.60
CA LEU A 469 -1.31 -13.76 19.49
C LEU A 469 -2.52 -14.57 19.93
N THR A 470 -2.31 -15.62 20.73
CA THR A 470 -3.39 -16.45 21.27
C THR A 470 -4.30 -15.67 22.22
N GLU A 471 -3.71 -14.81 23.06
CA GLU A 471 -4.45 -13.91 23.96
C GLU A 471 -5.31 -12.91 23.16
N LEU A 472 -4.75 -12.25 22.15
CA LEU A 472 -5.47 -11.37 21.24
C LEU A 472 -6.67 -12.07 20.60
N GLN A 473 -6.47 -13.28 20.06
CA GLN A 473 -7.54 -14.02 19.41
C GLN A 473 -8.67 -14.37 20.40
N ARG A 474 -8.33 -14.89 21.58
CA ARG A 474 -9.32 -15.18 22.62
C ARG A 474 -10.09 -13.93 23.09
N THR A 475 -9.45 -12.76 23.06
CA THR A 475 -10.08 -11.49 23.45
C THR A 475 -11.16 -11.09 22.45
N TYR A 476 -10.84 -11.05 21.16
CA TYR A 476 -11.83 -10.62 20.18
C TYR A 476 -12.86 -11.68 19.83
N GLU A 477 -12.57 -12.98 19.91
CA GLU A 477 -13.54 -14.06 19.71
C GLU A 477 -14.66 -14.07 20.76
N LYS A 478 -14.37 -13.59 21.98
CA LYS A 478 -15.40 -13.38 22.99
C LYS A 478 -16.34 -12.24 22.65
N ILE A 479 -15.92 -11.30 21.80
CA ILE A 479 -16.67 -10.09 21.49
C ILE A 479 -17.37 -10.23 20.13
N PHE A 480 -16.70 -10.73 19.11
CA PHE A 480 -17.20 -10.81 17.75
C PHE A 480 -17.71 -12.21 17.39
N MET A 481 -18.76 -12.26 16.59
CA MET A 481 -19.12 -13.46 15.81
C MET A 481 -18.24 -13.47 14.55
N THR A 482 -17.03 -14.01 14.66
CA THR A 482 -15.97 -13.88 13.64
C THR A 482 -16.46 -14.35 12.25
N ASP A 483 -17.19 -15.47 12.17
CA ASP A 483 -17.67 -16.01 10.89
C ASP A 483 -18.70 -15.10 10.19
N GLU A 484 -19.45 -14.30 10.95
CA GLU A 484 -20.40 -13.35 10.37
C GLU A 484 -19.72 -12.14 9.74
N LEU A 485 -18.48 -11.79 10.18
CA LEU A 485 -17.74 -10.65 9.66
C LEU A 485 -17.34 -10.83 8.19
N GLU A 486 -17.17 -12.08 7.71
CA GLU A 486 -16.83 -12.39 6.32
C GLU A 486 -17.78 -11.73 5.31
N ARG A 487 -19.05 -11.66 5.65
CA ARG A 487 -20.11 -11.22 4.74
C ARG A 487 -20.07 -9.72 4.42
N TYR A 488 -19.39 -8.92 5.24
CA TYR A 488 -19.53 -7.46 5.21
C TYR A 488 -18.27 -6.76 4.73
N ILE A 489 -18.21 -6.43 3.44
CA ILE A 489 -17.15 -5.60 2.85
C ILE A 489 -17.30 -4.12 3.27
N SER A 490 -18.53 -3.69 3.57
CA SER A 490 -18.85 -2.33 4.01
C SER A 490 -19.81 -2.36 5.17
N PHE A 491 -19.68 -1.41 6.10
CA PHE A 491 -20.60 -1.27 7.23
C PHE A 491 -22.06 -1.09 6.81
N ASN A 492 -22.29 -0.48 5.63
CA ASN A 492 -23.64 -0.26 5.11
C ASN A 492 -24.38 -1.56 4.72
N GLN A 493 -23.63 -2.67 4.61
CA GLN A 493 -24.20 -4.00 4.27
C GLN A 493 -24.61 -4.79 5.51
N ILE A 494 -24.26 -4.30 6.73
CA ILE A 494 -24.57 -5.01 7.97
C ILE A 494 -26.10 -5.06 8.19
N ASP A 495 -26.63 -6.27 8.22
CA ASP A 495 -28.07 -6.54 8.37
C ASP A 495 -28.44 -7.27 9.66
N GLN A 496 -27.43 -7.64 10.50
CA GLN A 496 -27.60 -8.25 11.81
C GLN A 496 -26.43 -7.85 12.76
N SER A 497 -26.50 -8.25 14.04
CA SER A 497 -25.39 -8.04 14.97
C SER A 497 -24.13 -8.79 14.50
N VAL A 498 -22.98 -8.14 14.59
CA VAL A 498 -21.66 -8.77 14.39
C VAL A 498 -20.99 -9.18 15.71
N PHE A 499 -21.64 -8.92 16.82
CA PHE A 499 -21.16 -9.18 18.16
C PHE A 499 -21.77 -10.44 18.76
N GLN A 500 -21.08 -11.07 19.69
CA GLN A 500 -21.61 -12.14 20.50
C GLN A 500 -22.83 -11.63 21.30
N LYS A 501 -23.76 -12.55 21.58
CA LYS A 501 -24.98 -12.22 22.31
C LYS A 501 -24.66 -11.66 23.69
N ASP A 502 -25.47 -10.72 24.14
CA ASP A 502 -25.38 -10.04 25.44
C ASP A 502 -24.14 -9.11 25.63
N ILE A 503 -23.31 -8.90 24.61
CA ILE A 503 -22.18 -7.92 24.64
C ILE A 503 -22.73 -6.50 24.52
N TYR A 504 -23.64 -6.25 23.57
CA TYR A 504 -24.28 -4.94 23.36
C TYR A 504 -25.81 -5.12 23.29
N PRO A 505 -26.52 -5.07 24.45
CA PRO A 505 -27.98 -5.31 24.50
C PRO A 505 -28.77 -4.44 23.54
N GLU A 506 -28.35 -3.17 23.33
CA GLU A 506 -29.01 -2.26 22.40
C GLU A 506 -28.97 -2.74 20.94
N ILE A 507 -27.90 -3.44 20.55
CA ILE A 507 -27.77 -4.02 19.19
C ILE A 507 -28.62 -5.28 19.10
N ASP A 508 -28.61 -6.10 20.15
CA ASP A 508 -29.42 -7.34 20.22
C ASP A 508 -30.92 -7.04 20.14
N GLU A 509 -31.40 -6.00 20.85
CA GLU A 509 -32.79 -5.54 20.79
C GLU A 509 -33.20 -5.10 19.38
N LEU A 510 -32.32 -4.34 18.69
CA LEU A 510 -32.57 -3.92 17.30
C LEU A 510 -32.61 -5.11 16.36
N ASP A 511 -31.72 -6.07 16.49
CA ASP A 511 -31.68 -7.29 15.67
C ASP A 511 -32.95 -8.14 15.88
N ILE A 512 -33.36 -8.32 17.12
CA ILE A 512 -34.62 -9.00 17.47
C ILE A 512 -35.80 -8.25 16.87
N MET A 513 -35.86 -6.93 16.97
CA MET A 513 -36.91 -6.11 16.40
C MET A 513 -37.00 -6.27 14.88
N ILE A 514 -35.87 -6.23 14.18
CA ILE A 514 -35.80 -6.40 12.74
C ILE A 514 -36.33 -7.81 12.34
N LYS A 515 -35.79 -8.84 12.98
CA LYS A 515 -36.21 -10.25 12.73
C LYS A 515 -37.71 -10.47 12.97
N LYS A 516 -38.21 -9.92 14.07
CA LYS A 516 -39.63 -10.02 14.44
C LYS A 516 -40.53 -9.33 13.40
N ASN A 517 -40.23 -8.11 12.98
CA ASN A 517 -41.01 -7.39 11.98
C ASN A 517 -40.89 -8.01 10.58
N LYS A 518 -39.69 -8.51 10.19
CA LYS A 518 -39.54 -9.30 8.95
C LYS A 518 -40.44 -10.55 8.98
N ASN A 519 -40.41 -11.31 10.09
CA ASN A 519 -41.25 -12.49 10.27
C ASN A 519 -42.75 -12.15 10.14
N TYR A 520 -43.17 -10.99 10.64
CA TYR A 520 -44.56 -10.57 10.47
C TYR A 520 -44.95 -10.39 9.00
N ILE A 521 -44.13 -9.69 8.20
CA ILE A 521 -44.35 -9.49 6.77
C ILE A 521 -44.32 -10.84 6.02
N PHE A 522 -43.40 -11.73 6.33
CA PHE A 522 -43.34 -13.07 5.73
C PHE A 522 -44.52 -13.94 6.12
N SER A 523 -44.98 -13.87 7.36
CA SER A 523 -46.18 -14.59 7.84
C SER A 523 -47.46 -14.11 7.15
N ILE A 524 -47.59 -12.80 6.92
CA ILE A 524 -48.67 -12.22 6.13
C ILE A 524 -48.62 -12.76 4.70
N ALA A 525 -47.46 -12.74 4.06
CA ALA A 525 -47.28 -13.27 2.71
C ALA A 525 -47.64 -14.75 2.61
N LYS A 526 -47.23 -15.56 3.59
CA LYS A 526 -47.50 -17.00 3.68
C LYS A 526 -48.98 -17.28 3.86
N GLU A 527 -49.64 -16.56 4.77
CA GLU A 527 -51.08 -16.77 5.04
C GLU A 527 -51.94 -16.40 3.82
N LEU A 528 -51.69 -15.24 3.19
CA LEU A 528 -52.39 -14.81 1.99
C LEU A 528 -52.09 -15.72 0.78
N SER A 529 -50.93 -16.33 0.72
CA SER A 529 -50.54 -17.28 -0.34
C SER A 529 -51.46 -18.50 -0.42
N LYS A 530 -52.07 -18.93 0.70
CA LYS A 530 -53.03 -20.01 0.74
C LYS A 530 -54.27 -19.73 -0.13
N TYR A 531 -54.58 -18.45 -0.34
CA TYR A 531 -55.73 -18.01 -1.14
C TYR A 531 -55.35 -17.72 -2.61
N VAL A 532 -54.06 -17.86 -3.01
CA VAL A 532 -53.62 -17.61 -4.40
C VAL A 532 -53.46 -18.92 -5.17
N ASP A 533 -52.64 -19.83 -4.72
CA ASP A 533 -52.32 -21.08 -5.38
C ASP A 533 -51.80 -22.11 -4.36
N LYS A 534 -52.48 -23.27 -4.25
CA LYS A 534 -52.08 -24.34 -3.34
C LYS A 534 -50.87 -25.15 -3.81
N LYS A 535 -50.45 -25.00 -5.09
CA LYS A 535 -49.36 -25.75 -5.69
C LYS A 535 -48.02 -24.97 -5.71
N ALA A 536 -48.06 -23.67 -5.54
CA ALA A 536 -46.86 -22.82 -5.52
C ALA A 536 -46.45 -22.54 -4.07
N GLU A 537 -45.16 -22.74 -3.75
CA GLU A 537 -44.63 -22.66 -2.38
C GLU A 537 -44.81 -21.25 -1.78
N MET A 538 -44.54 -20.17 -2.53
CA MET A 538 -44.86 -18.77 -2.15
C MET A 538 -45.25 -17.92 -3.36
N PRO A 539 -46.52 -17.87 -3.73
CA PRO A 539 -46.97 -17.06 -4.87
C PRO A 539 -46.96 -15.56 -4.62
N ILE A 540 -46.92 -15.13 -3.36
CA ILE A 540 -46.72 -13.73 -2.93
C ILE A 540 -45.28 -13.55 -2.49
N LYS A 541 -44.55 -12.64 -3.14
CA LYS A 541 -43.19 -12.35 -2.80
C LYS A 541 -43.08 -11.15 -1.86
N VAL A 542 -42.14 -11.22 -0.93
CA VAL A 542 -41.73 -10.10 -0.10
C VAL A 542 -40.50 -9.47 -0.80
N GLU A 543 -40.60 -8.22 -1.22
CA GLU A 543 -39.56 -7.50 -1.91
C GLU A 543 -39.21 -6.21 -1.16
N TYR A 544 -37.95 -5.77 -1.29
CA TYR A 544 -37.44 -4.50 -0.81
C TYR A 544 -36.91 -3.68 -1.97
N ASN A 545 -37.29 -2.41 -2.04
CA ASN A 545 -36.65 -1.43 -2.93
C ASN A 545 -36.67 -0.04 -2.28
N GLU A 546 -35.80 0.86 -2.75
CA GLU A 546 -35.59 2.20 -2.17
C GLU A 546 -36.86 3.11 -2.25
N ILE A 547 -37.82 2.81 -3.12
CA ILE A 547 -39.01 3.64 -3.34
C ILE A 547 -40.16 3.21 -2.43
N ASN A 548 -40.33 1.90 -2.26
CA ASN A 548 -41.50 1.32 -1.57
C ASN A 548 -41.14 0.59 -0.28
N ASP A 549 -39.83 0.58 0.09
CA ASP A 549 -39.32 -0.19 1.21
C ASP A 549 -39.73 -1.68 1.15
N TRP A 550 -40.00 -2.32 2.27
CA TRP A 550 -40.49 -3.70 2.33
C TRP A 550 -41.96 -3.77 1.94
N HIS A 551 -42.34 -4.52 0.88
CA HIS A 551 -43.67 -4.61 0.36
C HIS A 551 -43.97 -6.01 -0.20
N LEU A 552 -45.24 -6.30 -0.38
CA LEU A 552 -45.74 -7.57 -0.90
C LEU A 552 -46.10 -7.43 -2.37
N VAL A 553 -45.54 -8.31 -3.21
CA VAL A 553 -45.72 -8.27 -4.67
C VAL A 553 -46.19 -9.61 -5.20
N LEU A 554 -47.09 -9.57 -6.19
CA LEU A 554 -47.53 -10.74 -6.94
C LEU A 554 -47.82 -10.37 -8.40
N THR A 555 -47.88 -11.37 -9.28
CA THR A 555 -48.22 -11.12 -10.69
C THR A 555 -49.70 -10.67 -10.81
N ARG A 556 -50.01 -9.85 -11.82
CA ARG A 556 -51.39 -9.34 -12.02
C ARG A 556 -52.47 -10.43 -12.05
N ASN A 557 -52.19 -11.56 -12.71
CA ASN A 557 -53.13 -12.69 -12.75
C ASN A 557 -53.38 -13.27 -11.35
N ARG A 558 -52.31 -13.43 -10.56
CA ARG A 558 -52.45 -13.89 -9.18
C ARG A 558 -53.14 -12.86 -8.30
N GLY A 559 -52.93 -11.56 -8.54
CA GLY A 559 -53.67 -10.47 -7.90
C GLY A 559 -55.17 -10.55 -8.11
N LYS A 560 -55.60 -10.76 -9.35
CA LYS A 560 -57.02 -10.95 -9.69
C LYS A 560 -57.59 -12.20 -9.00
N THR A 561 -56.82 -13.30 -8.99
CA THR A 561 -57.23 -14.54 -8.31
C THR A 561 -57.38 -14.34 -6.80
N LEU A 562 -56.41 -13.68 -6.17
CA LEU A 562 -56.47 -13.36 -4.74
C LEU A 562 -57.69 -12.52 -4.42
N LYS A 563 -57.92 -11.44 -5.19
CA LYS A 563 -59.03 -10.54 -5.00
C LYS A 563 -60.42 -11.28 -5.08
N SER A 564 -60.58 -12.12 -6.10
CA SER A 564 -61.82 -12.88 -6.26
C SER A 564 -62.06 -13.92 -5.16
N ARG A 565 -60.99 -14.60 -4.70
CA ARG A 565 -61.10 -15.60 -3.63
C ARG A 565 -61.34 -14.98 -2.26
N LEU A 566 -60.71 -13.83 -1.97
CA LEU A 566 -60.99 -13.09 -0.74
C LEU A 566 -62.45 -12.62 -0.66
N GLN A 567 -63.03 -12.14 -1.77
CA GLN A 567 -64.45 -11.71 -1.83
C GLN A 567 -65.42 -12.83 -1.57
N ASN A 568 -65.01 -14.08 -1.86
CA ASN A 568 -65.88 -15.26 -1.71
C ASN A 568 -65.78 -16.02 -0.39
N LEU A 569 -64.91 -15.49 0.56
CA LEU A 569 -64.77 -16.09 1.89
C LEU A 569 -66.04 -15.83 2.75
N SER A 570 -66.52 -16.89 3.42
CA SER A 570 -67.64 -16.81 4.38
C SER A 570 -67.20 -16.08 5.67
N ASN A 571 -65.96 -16.16 6.05
CA ASN A 571 -65.43 -15.45 7.19
C ASN A 571 -64.70 -14.17 6.71
N ARG A 572 -65.12 -12.99 7.14
CA ARG A 572 -64.61 -11.71 6.71
C ARG A 572 -63.33 -11.32 7.40
N ILE A 573 -62.91 -11.98 8.51
CA ILE A 573 -61.70 -11.65 9.29
C ILE A 573 -60.63 -12.70 9.02
N ILE A 574 -59.45 -12.27 8.66
CA ILE A 574 -58.23 -13.08 8.56
C ILE A 574 -57.33 -12.77 9.74
N SER A 575 -56.91 -13.82 10.43
CA SER A 575 -55.97 -13.74 11.56
C SER A 575 -54.57 -14.16 11.07
N PHE A 576 -53.57 -13.33 11.33
CA PHE A 576 -52.18 -13.59 11.00
C PHE A 576 -51.45 -13.98 12.27
N LYS A 577 -50.73 -15.10 12.19
CA LYS A 577 -49.97 -15.66 13.30
C LYS A 577 -48.47 -15.68 12.94
N ASP A 578 -47.64 -15.41 13.91
CA ASP A 578 -46.21 -15.58 13.78
C ASP A 578 -45.79 -17.07 13.73
N ASN A 579 -44.48 -17.32 13.66
CA ASN A 579 -43.94 -18.69 13.60
C ASN A 579 -44.23 -19.49 14.88
N ASP A 580 -44.44 -18.82 16.00
CA ASP A 580 -44.78 -19.45 17.30
C ASP A 580 -46.27 -19.67 17.51
N GLY A 581 -47.07 -19.32 16.50
CA GLY A 581 -48.54 -19.46 16.51
C GLY A 581 -49.26 -18.35 17.25
N THR A 582 -48.57 -17.32 17.71
CA THR A 582 -49.13 -16.15 18.39
C THR A 582 -49.76 -15.21 17.36
N GLU A 583 -51.00 -14.83 17.61
CA GLU A 583 -51.73 -13.90 16.76
C GLU A 583 -51.20 -12.49 16.94
N PHE A 584 -50.75 -11.82 15.86
CA PHE A 584 -50.18 -10.47 15.92
C PHE A 584 -50.98 -9.43 15.10
N LEU A 585 -51.87 -9.90 14.19
CA LEU A 585 -52.65 -9.02 13.35
C LEU A 585 -53.99 -9.70 12.97
N ARG A 586 -55.08 -8.95 13.05
CA ARG A 586 -56.40 -9.32 12.53
C ARG A 586 -56.83 -8.27 11.52
N LYS A 587 -57.32 -8.71 10.36
CA LYS A 587 -57.85 -7.81 9.32
C LYS A 587 -59.12 -8.27 8.72
N ASP A 588 -60.08 -7.33 8.49
CA ASP A 588 -61.20 -7.54 7.62
C ASP A 588 -60.73 -7.61 6.17
N ILE A 589 -61.37 -8.42 5.38
CA ILE A 589 -61.06 -8.61 3.96
C ILE A 589 -61.20 -7.28 3.18
N SER A 590 -62.12 -6.41 3.58
CA SER A 590 -62.34 -5.09 2.99
C SER A 590 -61.14 -4.17 3.12
N ASP A 591 -60.28 -4.39 4.15
CA ASP A 591 -59.08 -3.61 4.43
C ASP A 591 -57.87 -4.09 3.64
N ILE A 592 -57.96 -5.21 2.91
CA ILE A 592 -56.89 -5.78 2.09
C ILE A 592 -57.05 -5.29 0.65
N LEU A 593 -56.29 -4.27 0.29
CA LEU A 593 -56.33 -3.69 -1.05
C LEU A 593 -55.24 -4.29 -1.93
N ILE A 594 -55.61 -4.64 -3.16
CA ILE A 594 -54.70 -5.11 -4.20
C ILE A 594 -54.67 -4.04 -5.29
N LYS A 595 -53.55 -3.31 -5.37
CA LYS A 595 -53.33 -2.26 -6.37
C LYS A 595 -52.47 -2.77 -7.51
N ASP A 596 -52.88 -2.49 -8.75
CA ASP A 596 -52.12 -2.83 -9.94
C ASP A 596 -51.03 -1.79 -10.18
N CYS A 597 -49.77 -2.23 -10.30
CA CYS A 597 -48.59 -1.48 -10.69
C CYS A 597 -48.21 -1.79 -12.15
N LYS A 598 -47.16 -1.11 -12.72
CA LYS A 598 -46.85 -1.27 -14.15
C LYS A 598 -46.73 -2.74 -14.63
N ASN A 599 -46.13 -3.62 -13.86
CA ASN A 599 -45.87 -5.03 -14.21
C ASN A 599 -46.34 -6.05 -13.15
N ALA A 600 -46.86 -5.60 -12.01
CA ALA A 600 -47.21 -6.43 -10.87
C ALA A 600 -48.46 -5.88 -10.15
N SER A 601 -48.98 -6.59 -9.15
CA SER A 601 -49.96 -6.09 -8.18
C SER A 601 -49.34 -6.04 -6.80
N CYS A 602 -49.53 -4.96 -6.05
CA CYS A 602 -49.08 -4.77 -4.68
C CYS A 602 -50.22 -4.95 -3.70
N ILE A 603 -49.92 -5.51 -2.52
CA ILE A 603 -50.91 -5.70 -1.44
C ILE A 603 -50.68 -4.59 -0.41
N ILE A 604 -51.78 -3.92 -0.03
CA ILE A 604 -51.79 -2.85 0.96
C ILE A 604 -52.86 -3.18 2.00
N PHE A 605 -52.56 -3.01 3.27
CA PHE A 605 -53.50 -3.11 4.37
C PHE A 605 -53.91 -1.72 4.84
N THR A 606 -55.18 -1.37 4.63
CA THR A 606 -55.73 -0.13 5.21
C THR A 606 -56.02 -0.31 6.70
N GLY A 607 -55.53 0.57 7.52
CA GLY A 607 -55.73 0.61 8.97
C GLY A 607 -56.68 1.73 9.42
N GLU A 608 -56.89 1.81 10.74
CA GLU A 608 -57.71 2.83 11.41
C GLU A 608 -57.18 4.23 11.15
N ASN A 609 -56.83 4.84 10.31
CA ASN A 609 -56.34 6.17 9.94
C ASN A 609 -55.72 6.21 8.52
N ASP A 610 -56.23 5.38 7.59
CA ASP A 610 -55.74 5.24 6.23
C ASP A 610 -54.21 4.91 6.13
N ARG A 611 -53.62 4.38 7.19
CA ARG A 611 -52.22 3.95 7.19
C ARG A 611 -52.10 2.48 6.79
N ASP A 612 -51.27 2.20 5.82
CA ASP A 612 -50.92 0.82 5.46
C ASP A 612 -50.07 0.16 6.57
N GLU A 613 -50.61 -0.89 7.20
CA GLU A 613 -49.91 -1.60 8.29
C GLU A 613 -48.65 -2.35 7.84
N ILE A 614 -48.60 -2.78 6.60
CA ILE A 614 -47.35 -3.35 6.02
C ILE A 614 -46.25 -2.29 6.05
N ASN A 615 -46.59 -1.04 5.71
CA ASN A 615 -45.66 0.08 5.78
C ASN A 615 -45.26 0.40 7.23
N VAL A 616 -46.12 0.14 8.23
CA VAL A 616 -45.74 0.31 9.64
C VAL A 616 -44.66 -0.68 10.02
N PHE A 617 -44.78 -1.96 9.65
CA PHE A 617 -43.72 -2.96 9.89
C PHE A 617 -42.49 -2.64 9.06
N SER A 618 -42.63 -2.25 7.81
CA SER A 618 -41.57 -1.84 6.91
C SER A 618 -40.76 -0.66 7.49
N ASN A 619 -41.42 0.41 7.91
CA ASN A 619 -40.79 1.58 8.52
C ASN A 619 -40.05 1.24 9.80
N ARG A 620 -40.60 0.32 10.64
CA ARG A 620 -39.86 -0.17 11.82
C ARG A 620 -38.61 -0.93 11.43
N ILE A 621 -38.64 -1.78 10.41
CA ILE A 621 -37.45 -2.48 9.91
C ILE A 621 -36.40 -1.47 9.40
N VAL A 622 -36.79 -0.55 8.53
CA VAL A 622 -35.88 0.43 7.93
C VAL A 622 -35.25 1.33 8.99
N SER A 623 -36.07 1.84 9.93
CA SER A 623 -35.56 2.67 11.03
C SER A 623 -34.61 1.89 11.96
N ALA A 624 -35.00 0.65 12.32
CA ALA A 624 -34.15 -0.20 13.16
C ALA A 624 -32.86 -0.62 12.44
N SER A 625 -32.91 -0.92 11.13
CA SER A 625 -31.73 -1.27 10.33
C SER A 625 -30.74 -0.12 10.24
N ARG A 626 -31.22 1.11 10.04
CA ARG A 626 -30.33 2.30 10.05
C ARG A 626 -29.62 2.48 11.41
N LYS A 627 -30.35 2.30 12.51
CA LYS A 627 -29.77 2.36 13.84
C LYS A 627 -28.80 1.20 14.07
N LEU A 628 -29.16 -0.01 13.66
CA LEU A 628 -28.31 -1.20 13.78
C LEU A 628 -26.96 -0.98 13.06
N ILE A 629 -26.98 -0.48 11.83
CA ILE A 629 -25.77 -0.16 11.07
C ILE A 629 -24.91 0.86 11.84
N ALA A 630 -25.52 1.94 12.32
CA ALA A 630 -24.81 3.00 13.04
C ALA A 630 -24.18 2.48 14.34
N HIS A 631 -24.94 1.74 15.15
CA HIS A 631 -24.44 1.17 16.41
C HIS A 631 -23.37 0.08 16.18
N ASN A 632 -23.59 -0.83 15.21
CA ASN A 632 -22.57 -1.82 14.86
C ASN A 632 -21.26 -1.13 14.46
N LYS A 633 -21.31 -0.12 13.58
CA LYS A 633 -20.12 0.62 13.15
C LYS A 633 -19.42 1.29 14.33
N GLU A 634 -20.16 2.01 15.16
CA GLU A 634 -19.61 2.70 16.34
C GLU A 634 -18.93 1.73 17.30
N LYS A 635 -19.62 0.69 17.72
CA LYS A 635 -19.10 -0.29 18.69
C LYS A 635 -17.95 -1.11 18.09
N TYR A 636 -18.02 -1.46 16.78
CA TYR A 636 -16.93 -2.13 16.09
C TYR A 636 -15.66 -1.30 16.11
N LEU A 637 -15.72 -0.02 15.72
CA LEU A 637 -14.55 0.87 15.72
C LEU A 637 -13.99 1.10 17.13
N LEU A 638 -14.85 1.23 18.13
CA LEU A 638 -14.42 1.31 19.53
C LEU A 638 -13.70 0.05 19.99
N THR A 639 -14.22 -1.13 19.63
CA THR A 639 -13.59 -2.41 19.97
C THR A 639 -12.24 -2.57 19.27
N ILE A 640 -12.16 -2.22 17.97
CA ILE A 640 -10.90 -2.24 17.21
C ILE A 640 -9.86 -1.31 17.86
N HIS A 641 -10.26 -0.11 18.26
CA HIS A 641 -9.37 0.82 18.96
C HIS A 641 -8.87 0.26 20.31
N HIS A 642 -9.74 -0.39 21.07
CA HIS A 642 -9.38 -1.02 22.34
C HIS A 642 -8.37 -2.16 22.12
N LEU A 643 -8.62 -3.05 21.13
CA LEU A 643 -7.71 -4.14 20.78
C LEU A 643 -6.33 -3.60 20.35
N TYR A 644 -6.32 -2.52 19.57
CA TYR A 644 -5.05 -1.86 19.21
C TYR A 644 -4.32 -1.36 20.46
N SER A 645 -4.99 -0.63 21.33
CA SER A 645 -4.38 -0.04 22.53
C SER A 645 -3.78 -1.10 23.46
N GLU A 646 -4.39 -2.28 23.54
CA GLU A 646 -3.95 -3.37 24.41
C GLU A 646 -2.79 -4.17 23.80
N PHE A 647 -2.77 -4.36 22.47
CA PHE A 647 -1.83 -5.27 21.81
C PHE A 647 -0.83 -4.57 20.86
N LYS A 648 -0.81 -3.24 20.78
CA LYS A 648 0.03 -2.48 19.82
C LYS A 648 1.50 -2.89 19.83
N ASP A 649 2.07 -3.15 21.00
CA ASP A 649 3.48 -3.48 21.18
C ASP A 649 3.85 -4.89 20.71
N HIS A 650 2.85 -5.72 20.43
CA HIS A 650 3.05 -7.10 19.98
C HIS A 650 2.81 -7.31 18.48
N PHE A 651 2.15 -6.37 17.80
CA PHE A 651 1.83 -6.53 16.38
C PHE A 651 3.06 -6.73 15.49
N ASP A 652 4.12 -5.96 15.70
CA ASP A 652 5.36 -6.13 14.95
C ASP A 652 6.01 -7.50 15.20
N THR A 653 5.88 -8.06 16.41
CA THR A 653 6.44 -9.39 16.72
C THR A 653 5.75 -10.52 15.95
N PHE A 654 4.44 -10.40 15.69
CA PHE A 654 3.69 -11.35 14.87
C PHE A 654 4.14 -11.30 13.41
N VAL A 655 4.35 -10.08 12.89
CA VAL A 655 4.87 -9.85 11.54
C VAL A 655 6.28 -10.41 11.41
N LYS A 656 7.14 -10.17 12.38
CA LYS A 656 8.52 -10.65 12.42
C LYS A 656 8.57 -12.19 12.42
N TYR A 657 7.73 -12.85 13.22
CA TYR A 657 7.62 -14.30 13.23
C TYR A 657 7.23 -14.86 11.85
N LEU A 658 6.16 -14.36 11.25
CA LEU A 658 5.70 -14.78 9.93
C LEU A 658 6.77 -14.55 8.85
N SER A 659 7.37 -13.36 8.83
CA SER A 659 8.34 -12.99 7.81
C SER A 659 9.60 -13.84 7.87
N GLN A 660 10.07 -14.22 9.07
CA GLN A 660 11.22 -15.11 9.25
C GLN A 660 10.91 -16.53 8.78
N ILE A 661 9.74 -17.07 9.11
CA ILE A 661 9.31 -18.39 8.65
C ILE A 661 9.29 -18.44 7.12
N ASP A 662 8.68 -17.45 6.48
CA ASP A 662 8.61 -17.38 5.02
C ASP A 662 10.00 -17.22 4.39
N LEU A 663 10.83 -16.35 4.95
CA LEU A 663 12.17 -16.10 4.43
C LEU A 663 13.05 -17.35 4.49
N TYR A 664 13.15 -18.01 5.67
CA TYR A 664 14.00 -19.19 5.80
C TYR A 664 13.48 -20.36 4.96
N SER A 665 12.16 -20.56 4.88
CA SER A 665 11.57 -21.58 4.01
C SER A 665 11.86 -21.29 2.53
N THR A 666 11.86 -20.01 2.16
CA THR A 666 12.19 -19.56 0.79
C THR A 666 13.66 -19.74 0.48
N PHE A 667 14.57 -19.33 1.36
CA PHE A 667 16.00 -19.47 1.18
C PHE A 667 16.42 -20.96 1.14
N ALA A 668 15.79 -21.80 1.94
CA ALA A 668 15.99 -23.24 1.89
C ALA A 668 15.58 -23.82 0.52
N LYS A 669 14.41 -23.45 0.04
CA LYS A 669 13.92 -23.86 -1.30
C LYS A 669 14.87 -23.40 -2.40
N VAL A 670 15.20 -22.10 -2.44
CA VAL A 670 16.06 -21.51 -3.49
C VAL A 670 17.43 -22.18 -3.48
N SER A 671 18.00 -22.41 -2.30
CA SER A 671 19.32 -23.03 -2.19
C SER A 671 19.33 -24.48 -2.71
N LEU A 672 18.32 -25.27 -2.38
CA LEU A 672 18.23 -26.67 -2.85
C LEU A 672 17.94 -26.75 -4.35
N GLU A 673 16.98 -25.99 -4.86
CA GLU A 673 16.62 -26.00 -6.28
C GLU A 673 17.75 -25.53 -7.20
N ASN A 674 18.66 -24.68 -6.67
CA ASN A 674 19.76 -24.10 -7.45
C ASN A 674 21.12 -24.74 -7.14
N ASN A 675 21.19 -25.74 -6.29
CA ASN A 675 22.44 -26.37 -5.83
C ASN A 675 23.42 -25.30 -5.29
N TYR A 676 22.96 -24.47 -4.36
CA TYR A 676 23.81 -23.51 -3.63
C TYR A 676 24.38 -24.15 -2.39
N SER A 677 25.64 -23.82 -2.07
CA SER A 677 26.36 -24.40 -0.93
C SER A 677 26.46 -23.44 0.23
N LYS A 678 26.46 -24.00 1.45
CA LYS A 678 26.60 -23.25 2.70
C LYS A 678 27.97 -22.61 2.80
N PRO A 679 28.07 -21.27 2.98
CA PRO A 679 29.34 -20.62 3.22
C PRO A 679 29.96 -20.94 4.56
N ILE A 680 31.29 -20.92 4.64
CA ILE A 680 32.08 -21.05 5.87
C ILE A 680 32.65 -19.69 6.22
N ILE A 681 32.37 -19.20 7.43
CA ILE A 681 32.86 -17.93 7.92
C ILE A 681 34.18 -18.16 8.67
N VAL A 682 35.20 -17.40 8.28
CA VAL A 682 36.51 -17.41 8.98
C VAL A 682 36.67 -16.09 9.71
N LYS A 683 36.99 -16.17 11.00
CA LYS A 683 37.35 -15.00 11.80
C LYS A 683 38.81 -14.64 11.46
N SER A 684 39.00 -13.67 10.62
CA SER A 684 40.31 -13.14 10.22
C SER A 684 40.30 -11.63 10.34
N GLU A 685 41.43 -11.04 10.73
CA GLU A 685 41.60 -9.59 10.68
C GLU A 685 41.73 -9.06 9.23
N LYS A 686 41.86 -9.96 8.27
CA LYS A 686 42.07 -9.67 6.86
C LYS A 686 40.92 -10.27 6.05
N SER A 687 40.47 -9.52 5.05
CA SER A 687 39.44 -10.00 4.12
C SER A 687 39.97 -11.23 3.37
N SER A 688 39.17 -12.26 3.32
CA SER A 688 39.43 -13.46 2.52
C SER A 688 38.22 -13.90 1.76
N PHE A 689 38.39 -14.36 0.52
CA PHE A 689 37.38 -14.90 -0.35
C PHE A 689 37.96 -16.10 -1.09
N VAL A 690 37.50 -17.28 -0.79
CA VAL A 690 37.91 -18.51 -1.48
C VAL A 690 36.64 -19.24 -1.93
N ALA A 691 36.46 -19.40 -3.23
CA ALA A 691 35.33 -20.12 -3.80
C ALA A 691 35.81 -21.15 -4.83
N LYS A 692 35.18 -22.34 -4.83
CA LYS A 692 35.34 -23.36 -5.87
C LYS A 692 34.04 -23.45 -6.67
N ASP A 693 34.18 -23.64 -7.97
CA ASP A 693 33.05 -23.77 -8.90
C ASP A 693 32.05 -22.61 -8.78
N LEU A 694 32.55 -21.37 -8.61
CA LEU A 694 31.71 -20.18 -8.50
C LEU A 694 30.93 -19.95 -9.79
N ARG A 695 29.63 -19.78 -9.67
CA ARG A 695 28.68 -19.51 -10.75
C ARG A 695 28.04 -18.14 -10.59
N HIS A 696 27.50 -17.59 -11.65
CA HIS A 696 26.77 -16.32 -11.61
C HIS A 696 25.25 -16.57 -11.48
N PRO A 697 24.60 -16.25 -10.36
CA PRO A 697 23.21 -16.65 -10.09
C PRO A 697 22.19 -16.14 -11.11
N ILE A 698 22.45 -14.97 -11.72
CA ILE A 698 21.56 -14.36 -12.71
C ILE A 698 21.81 -14.98 -14.08
N VAL A 699 23.08 -15.05 -14.53
CA VAL A 699 23.43 -15.50 -15.88
C VAL A 699 23.07 -16.97 -16.09
N GLU A 700 23.25 -17.83 -15.08
CA GLU A 700 22.87 -19.25 -15.16
C GLU A 700 21.35 -19.45 -15.32
N ARG A 701 20.53 -18.43 -15.08
CA ARG A 701 19.05 -18.45 -15.18
C ARG A 701 18.51 -17.81 -16.44
N ILE A 702 19.19 -16.81 -16.98
CA ILE A 702 18.77 -16.12 -18.20
C ILE A 702 19.11 -16.98 -19.42
N ASN A 703 20.25 -17.66 -19.39
CA ASN A 703 20.81 -18.37 -20.55
C ASN A 703 20.59 -19.88 -20.42
N ASN A 704 19.42 -20.37 -20.85
CA ASN A 704 19.09 -21.80 -20.84
C ASN A 704 19.75 -22.60 -21.98
N GLU A 705 20.38 -21.91 -22.97
CA GLU A 705 20.95 -22.56 -24.17
C GLU A 705 22.44 -22.87 -24.02
N THR A 706 23.15 -22.16 -23.12
CA THR A 706 24.59 -22.35 -22.88
C THR A 706 24.85 -22.59 -21.41
N GLU A 707 25.56 -23.67 -21.11
CA GLU A 707 25.97 -24.01 -19.76
C GLU A 707 26.98 -22.99 -19.24
N TYR A 708 26.75 -22.45 -18.02
CA TYR A 708 27.71 -21.55 -17.36
C TYR A 708 28.95 -22.34 -16.94
N VAL A 709 30.14 -21.88 -17.31
CA VAL A 709 31.41 -22.48 -16.89
C VAL A 709 31.77 -21.98 -15.48
N PRO A 710 31.77 -22.85 -14.45
CA PRO A 710 32.17 -22.47 -13.10
C PRO A 710 33.66 -22.07 -13.02
N ASN A 711 34.01 -21.24 -12.04
CA ASN A 711 35.37 -20.74 -11.86
C ASN A 711 35.81 -20.89 -10.40
N ASP A 712 37.07 -21.30 -10.22
CA ASP A 712 37.73 -21.23 -8.93
C ASP A 712 38.37 -19.87 -8.74
N ILE A 713 38.22 -19.28 -7.56
CA ILE A 713 38.75 -17.97 -7.24
C ILE A 713 39.25 -17.90 -5.79
N SER A 714 40.42 -17.36 -5.59
CA SER A 714 40.97 -17.05 -4.27
C SER A 714 41.46 -15.60 -4.28
N LEU A 715 40.80 -14.78 -3.46
CA LEU A 715 41.19 -13.37 -3.25
C LEU A 715 41.70 -13.24 -1.83
N ASP A 716 42.91 -12.77 -1.75
CA ASP A 716 43.63 -12.37 -0.53
C ASP A 716 44.03 -10.89 -0.63
N GLU A 717 45.02 -10.49 0.14
CA GLU A 717 45.45 -9.10 0.21
C GLU A 717 45.99 -8.49 -1.10
N ASP A 718 46.52 -9.32 -1.97
CA ASP A 718 47.23 -8.84 -3.18
C ASP A 718 46.29 -8.55 -4.35
N GLY A 719 45.03 -9.02 -4.29
CA GLY A 719 44.04 -8.87 -5.36
C GLY A 719 44.35 -9.74 -6.60
N ILE A 720 43.49 -9.65 -7.62
CA ILE A 720 43.60 -10.41 -8.86
C ILE A 720 43.56 -9.47 -10.06
N LEU A 721 44.51 -9.60 -10.97
CA LEU A 721 44.47 -8.99 -12.29
C LEU A 721 43.87 -9.96 -13.30
N LEU A 722 42.63 -9.70 -13.75
CA LEU A 722 41.93 -10.50 -14.70
C LEU A 722 42.04 -9.94 -16.13
N PHE A 723 42.59 -10.70 -17.05
CA PHE A 723 42.73 -10.28 -18.45
C PHE A 723 42.19 -11.37 -19.42
N GLY A 724 41.84 -10.97 -20.62
CA GLY A 724 41.34 -11.86 -21.67
C GLY A 724 40.66 -11.09 -22.79
N THR A 725 40.23 -11.78 -23.81
CA THR A 725 39.54 -11.21 -24.98
C THR A 725 38.18 -10.63 -24.60
N ASN A 726 37.59 -9.81 -25.50
CA ASN A 726 36.23 -9.32 -25.29
C ASN A 726 35.24 -10.49 -25.29
N ALA A 727 34.19 -10.38 -24.52
CA ALA A 727 33.13 -11.40 -24.35
C ALA A 727 33.57 -12.75 -23.73
N CYS A 728 34.77 -12.85 -23.13
CA CYS A 728 35.20 -14.08 -22.44
C CYS A 728 34.69 -14.23 -21.00
N GLY A 729 33.80 -13.35 -20.51
CA GLY A 729 33.18 -13.47 -19.19
C GLY A 729 33.85 -12.73 -18.04
N LYS A 730 34.88 -11.85 -18.29
CA LYS A 730 35.58 -11.11 -17.22
C LYS A 730 34.63 -10.35 -16.28
N SER A 731 33.78 -9.52 -16.84
CA SER A 731 32.81 -8.72 -16.06
C SER A 731 31.77 -9.61 -15.35
N THR A 732 31.42 -10.73 -15.96
CA THR A 732 30.51 -11.72 -15.36
C THR A 732 31.12 -12.35 -14.10
N LEU A 733 32.41 -12.72 -14.14
CA LEU A 733 33.10 -13.26 -12.99
C LEU A 733 33.22 -12.23 -11.86
N MET A 734 33.60 -10.96 -12.18
CA MET A 734 33.63 -9.89 -11.17
C MET A 734 32.27 -9.68 -10.51
N LYS A 735 31.18 -9.69 -11.28
CA LYS A 735 29.81 -9.61 -10.75
C LYS A 735 29.47 -10.82 -9.87
N ALA A 736 29.85 -12.02 -10.28
CA ALA A 736 29.60 -13.25 -9.49
C ALA A 736 30.25 -13.17 -8.11
N VAL A 737 31.50 -12.64 -8.01
CA VAL A 737 32.18 -12.41 -6.72
C VAL A 737 31.38 -11.45 -5.83
N GLY A 738 30.97 -10.30 -6.37
CA GLY A 738 30.20 -9.33 -5.60
C GLY A 738 28.85 -9.88 -5.13
N LEU A 739 28.16 -10.62 -6.00
CA LEU A 739 26.87 -11.25 -5.65
C LEU A 739 27.05 -12.36 -4.59
N ALA A 740 28.15 -13.14 -4.64
CA ALA A 740 28.46 -14.16 -3.64
C ALA A 740 28.63 -13.54 -2.24
N ILE A 741 29.31 -12.41 -2.13
CA ILE A 741 29.47 -11.69 -0.86
C ILE A 741 28.11 -11.22 -0.33
N VAL A 742 27.31 -10.57 -1.17
CA VAL A 742 25.97 -10.10 -0.79
C VAL A 742 25.10 -11.25 -0.32
N MET A 743 25.03 -12.36 -1.06
CA MET A 743 24.25 -13.53 -0.71
C MET A 743 24.68 -14.14 0.62
N ALA A 744 25.99 -14.36 0.80
CA ALA A 744 26.53 -14.95 2.02
C ALA A 744 26.20 -14.09 3.25
N GLN A 745 26.45 -12.78 3.19
CA GLN A 745 26.20 -11.90 4.34
C GLN A 745 24.71 -11.63 4.57
N ALA A 746 23.85 -11.83 3.56
CA ALA A 746 22.40 -11.85 3.74
C ALA A 746 21.90 -13.11 4.50
N GLY A 747 22.73 -14.13 4.66
CA GLY A 747 22.38 -15.40 5.28
C GLY A 747 21.80 -16.42 4.29
N LEU A 748 22.12 -16.27 2.99
CA LEU A 748 21.74 -17.18 1.91
C LEU A 748 22.94 -18.04 1.51
N TYR A 749 22.68 -19.25 1.01
CA TYR A 749 23.73 -20.06 0.38
C TYR A 749 24.14 -19.50 -0.97
N VAL A 750 25.32 -19.87 -1.44
CA VAL A 750 26.03 -19.24 -2.56
C VAL A 750 26.16 -20.22 -3.74
N PRO A 751 26.06 -19.77 -5.00
CA PRO A 751 26.18 -20.62 -6.18
C PRO A 751 27.61 -21.10 -6.44
N CYS A 752 28.08 -22.03 -5.64
CA CYS A 752 29.41 -22.63 -5.70
C CYS A 752 29.42 -24.03 -5.07
N SER A 753 30.50 -24.78 -5.19
CA SER A 753 30.66 -26.05 -4.46
C SER A 753 31.20 -25.82 -3.03
N GLU A 754 32.15 -24.92 -2.88
CA GLU A 754 32.73 -24.54 -1.59
C GLU A 754 32.94 -23.02 -1.55
N TYR A 755 32.62 -22.40 -0.41
CA TYR A 755 32.84 -20.97 -0.21
C TYR A 755 33.29 -20.68 1.22
N THR A 756 34.44 -20.03 1.32
CA THR A 756 35.01 -19.57 2.60
C THR A 756 35.31 -18.08 2.51
N PHE A 757 34.83 -17.30 3.48
CA PHE A 757 35.00 -15.85 3.49
C PHE A 757 35.11 -15.28 4.90
N SER A 758 35.66 -14.06 4.99
CA SER A 758 35.50 -13.18 6.15
C SER A 758 34.50 -12.08 5.79
N PRO A 759 33.64 -11.62 6.72
CA PRO A 759 32.65 -10.58 6.42
C PRO A 759 33.29 -9.28 5.97
N TYR A 760 32.72 -8.67 4.94
CA TYR A 760 33.12 -7.38 4.38
C TYR A 760 32.23 -6.29 4.96
N THR A 761 32.81 -5.10 5.21
CA THR A 761 32.08 -3.91 5.69
C THR A 761 31.61 -3.02 4.56
N GLN A 762 32.32 -3.03 3.42
CA GLN A 762 31.98 -2.20 2.25
C GLN A 762 32.24 -2.97 0.96
N LEU A 763 31.38 -2.77 -0.02
CA LEU A 763 31.52 -3.32 -1.37
C LEU A 763 31.49 -2.18 -2.39
N PHE A 764 32.60 -1.99 -3.07
CA PHE A 764 32.72 -1.03 -4.16
C PHE A 764 32.75 -1.74 -5.50
N THR A 765 31.96 -1.25 -6.43
CA THR A 765 31.98 -1.75 -7.80
C THR A 765 32.28 -0.64 -8.79
N ARG A 766 33.08 -0.99 -9.81
CA ARG A 766 33.25 -0.19 -10.99
C ARG A 766 33.30 -1.08 -12.21
N ILE A 767 32.19 -1.20 -12.90
CA ILE A 767 32.03 -2.05 -14.06
C ILE A 767 31.64 -1.14 -15.24
N LEU A 768 32.46 -1.13 -16.28
CA LEU A 768 32.25 -0.33 -17.49
C LEU A 768 30.90 -0.61 -18.14
N GLY A 769 30.17 0.42 -18.54
CA GLY A 769 28.92 0.27 -19.27
C GLY A 769 28.01 1.50 -19.32
N ASN A 770 28.37 2.59 -18.63
CA ASN A 770 27.56 3.80 -18.71
C ASN A 770 28.38 4.98 -19.20
N ASP A 771 28.49 5.12 -20.52
CA ASP A 771 28.78 6.42 -21.14
C ASP A 771 27.59 7.32 -20.85
N ASN A 772 27.75 8.20 -19.88
CA ASN A 772 26.70 9.18 -19.56
C ASN A 772 26.85 10.36 -20.53
N ILE A 773 26.45 10.13 -21.78
CA ILE A 773 26.47 11.09 -22.88
C ILE A 773 25.73 12.38 -22.49
N PHE A 774 24.72 12.26 -21.62
CA PHE A 774 23.92 13.38 -21.14
C PHE A 774 24.62 14.32 -20.17
N ARG A 775 25.71 13.88 -19.50
CA ARG A 775 26.52 14.75 -18.60
C ARG A 775 27.62 15.54 -19.33
N GLY A 776 27.81 15.33 -20.62
CA GLY A 776 28.91 15.97 -21.38
C GLY A 776 30.31 15.69 -20.81
N GLN A 777 30.44 14.70 -19.92
CA GLN A 777 31.70 14.31 -19.32
C GLN A 777 32.29 13.14 -20.08
N SER A 778 33.57 13.23 -20.42
CA SER A 778 34.31 12.11 -20.96
C SER A 778 34.21 10.91 -20.02
N SER A 779 34.01 9.71 -20.54
CA SER A 779 34.04 8.43 -19.81
C SER A 779 35.25 8.35 -18.86
N PHE A 780 36.40 8.87 -19.26
CA PHE A 780 37.60 8.94 -18.45
C PHE A 780 37.45 9.81 -17.19
N VAL A 781 36.78 10.96 -17.27
CA VAL A 781 36.55 11.84 -16.10
C VAL A 781 35.63 11.17 -15.09
N VAL A 782 34.60 10.50 -15.56
CA VAL A 782 33.68 9.71 -14.70
C VAL A 782 34.46 8.59 -14.01
N GLU A 783 35.30 7.87 -14.77
CA GLU A 783 36.15 6.81 -14.24
C GLU A 783 37.11 7.28 -13.16
N MET A 784 37.81 8.38 -13.38
CA MET A 784 38.74 8.92 -12.42
C MET A 784 38.05 9.45 -11.16
N THR A 785 36.82 9.96 -11.30
CA THR A 785 36.03 10.44 -10.16
C THR A 785 35.57 9.28 -9.29
N GLU A 786 35.05 8.20 -9.88
CA GLU A 786 34.63 6.99 -9.16
C GLU A 786 35.82 6.31 -8.47
N LEU A 787 36.95 6.13 -9.18
CA LEU A 787 38.17 5.57 -8.61
C LEU A 787 38.72 6.42 -7.44
N ARG A 788 38.65 7.75 -7.57
CA ARG A 788 39.04 8.66 -6.48
C ARG A 788 38.13 8.45 -5.25
N SER A 789 36.84 8.28 -5.45
CA SER A 789 35.87 8.03 -4.36
C SER A 789 36.16 6.70 -3.67
N ILE A 790 36.42 5.63 -4.43
CA ILE A 790 36.82 4.31 -3.89
C ILE A 790 38.08 4.44 -3.04
N LEU A 791 39.13 5.02 -3.59
CA LEU A 791 40.43 5.18 -2.87
C LEU A 791 40.31 6.02 -1.60
N LYS A 792 39.41 6.98 -1.54
CA LYS A 792 39.19 7.81 -0.36
C LYS A 792 38.38 7.12 0.75
N ARG A 793 37.51 6.20 0.37
CA ARG A 793 36.58 5.53 1.28
C ARG A 793 37.07 4.14 1.70
N SER A 794 37.92 3.51 0.89
CA SER A 794 38.50 2.22 1.26
C SER A 794 39.39 2.38 2.51
N ASN A 795 39.11 1.59 3.53
CA ASN A 795 39.86 1.50 4.76
C ASN A 795 40.83 0.30 4.70
N LYS A 796 41.88 0.32 5.54
CA LYS A 796 42.82 -0.81 5.64
C LYS A 796 42.26 -2.06 6.32
N ASN A 797 41.00 -1.99 6.81
CA ASN A 797 40.33 -3.10 7.51
C ASN A 797 39.36 -3.79 6.60
#